data_aa0c321a95708a2b6407a1ff1b643d36
#
_entry.id   aa0c321a95708a2b6407a1ff1b643d36
#
_cell.length_a   1.000
_cell.length_b   1.000
_cell.length_c   1.000
_cell.angle_alpha   90.00
_cell.angle_beta   90.00
_cell.angle_gamma   90.00
#
_symmetry.space_group_name_H-M   'P 1'
#
loop_
_entity.id
_entity.type
_entity.pdbx_description
1 polymer ?
#
loop_
_entity_poly.entity_id
_entity_poly.type
_entity_poly.pdbx_seq_one_letter_code
_entity_poly.pdbx_strand_id
1 'polypeptide(L)'
;MKQIIHQWVIGMSKWFLPFYLFTLLPLCASAQNDARMREVYGQAENAYRIGRIEQAREVLLQNLSIFQGNLRQDALHLIALTYLVEYDIPQTEQYIGRLLELNPYYTPSSQDPATFVEIMNNIKGGMTATITTASSQAETLAEVPVPTTLITEEMIRNSVARNLQEVLATYVPGMNLIDCNDDINIAMRGIFSSTQEKILLMLNGHRLNSYATNTAAPDFSISLEKVKQIEVLRGPASSLYGGVALTGVVNIITKQGADVDGFQAKAAAGNYGQIKADAIFGKRFFDLDMLVWGSVYRNSGEKYDDTRLGRIGNHPSYDFGLQVRYKGLQFMYDSHFSQVIAPFTISTLALSFDHDRYPTYNSLQPSFATSSHHADLSYSHQIGHLNLKYAATYDKIDFTRYQVINDNPMPNAALAFNLSTELDSVFTDYGGLSRYINGQEQNYGFQVKGNYAYTMGDNHKGSIGFGAEYNHFQLDDMRYQFGYDFEKIFPVDSEIRKAGKGSENSGDAYLQLKHQWQSFILNAGVRYDYKKRYDGRELHELSPRVALILLRPKWNLKLSYSKSFVDAPYLYRKSNDIAMLMVGGKVEFVEGLSPERVHSFQLSFGSNKWVKGLDFEINGFYNRASDLIMTHITEYKNAGKNKTCGVELTANYKLPKFTADFNLTWMHTFEANLMSLSLGDLIDEGNKTDIDANNNTPAIMSNLVLGWQVTPRLKLHTHLLFEGKQTSYNTDLYKVVQIYEGMSRMIDYRIEGEYEKALAVQEELQALAPLVTMRKEMPARAILNLGGEYTIGPATIGLNIHNLLGTRYNRSGMNTNLIPQQGRWFLISLGIKI
;
A
#
# COMPACT_ATOMS: atom_id res chain seq x y z
N MET A 1 -31.11 -30.79 -28.54
CA MET A 1 -30.34 -30.44 -27.31
C MET A 1 -29.69 -31.66 -26.62
N LYS A 2 -30.34 -32.77 -26.37
CA LYS A 2 -29.72 -33.97 -25.78
C LYS A 2 -28.61 -34.62 -26.65
N GLN A 3 -28.71 -34.59 -28.00
CA GLN A 3 -27.67 -35.15 -28.87
C GLN A 3 -26.42 -34.28 -29.02
N ILE A 4 -26.53 -32.96 -28.84
CA ILE A 4 -25.40 -32.03 -28.88
C ILE A 4 -24.58 -32.13 -27.59
N ILE A 5 -25.21 -32.30 -26.44
CA ILE A 5 -24.54 -32.48 -25.14
C ILE A 5 -23.78 -33.82 -25.09
N HIS A 6 -24.33 -34.86 -25.71
CA HIS A 6 -23.68 -36.19 -25.74
C HIS A 6 -22.40 -36.21 -26.61
N GLN A 7 -22.37 -35.46 -27.71
CA GLN A 7 -21.18 -35.34 -28.56
C GLN A 7 -20.09 -34.43 -27.90
N TRP A 8 -20.50 -33.44 -27.11
CA TRP A 8 -19.58 -32.60 -26.35
C TRP A 8 -18.88 -33.34 -25.21
N VAL A 9 -19.61 -34.19 -24.48
CA VAL A 9 -19.05 -34.98 -23.39
C VAL A 9 -18.07 -36.04 -23.89
N ILE A 10 -18.32 -36.67 -25.04
CA ILE A 10 -17.41 -37.64 -25.64
C ILE A 10 -16.17 -36.97 -26.29
N GLY A 11 -16.31 -35.73 -26.79
CA GLY A 11 -15.19 -34.94 -27.29
C GLY A 11 -14.23 -34.52 -26.20
N MET A 12 -14.74 -34.08 -25.04
CA MET A 12 -13.91 -33.69 -23.90
C MET A 12 -13.18 -34.86 -23.24
N SER A 13 -13.76 -36.05 -23.15
CA SER A 13 -13.13 -37.21 -22.55
C SER A 13 -11.89 -37.71 -23.33
N LYS A 14 -11.81 -37.49 -24.64
CA LYS A 14 -10.63 -37.86 -25.46
C LYS A 14 -9.44 -36.89 -25.33
N TRP A 15 -9.67 -35.65 -24.91
CA TRP A 15 -8.62 -34.67 -24.71
C TRP A 15 -8.11 -34.61 -23.25
N PHE A 16 -8.94 -35.03 -22.28
CA PHE A 16 -8.56 -35.01 -20.87
C PHE A 16 -7.86 -36.32 -20.39
N LEU A 17 -8.05 -37.43 -21.07
CA LEU A 17 -7.39 -38.68 -20.67
C LEU A 17 -5.86 -38.66 -20.74
N PRO A 18 -5.20 -38.06 -21.76
CA PRO A 18 -3.74 -37.87 -21.73
C PRO A 18 -3.24 -36.91 -20.64
N PHE A 19 -4.07 -35.92 -20.27
CA PHE A 19 -3.72 -34.97 -19.22
C PHE A 19 -3.75 -35.60 -17.83
N TYR A 20 -4.70 -36.49 -17.56
CA TYR A 20 -4.80 -37.25 -16.30
C TYR A 20 -3.64 -38.28 -16.14
N LEU A 21 -3.21 -38.93 -17.22
CA LEU A 21 -2.06 -39.83 -17.16
C LEU A 21 -0.74 -39.10 -16.96
N PHE A 22 -0.58 -37.87 -17.50
CA PHE A 22 0.62 -37.05 -17.27
C PHE A 22 0.70 -36.44 -15.87
N THR A 23 -0.45 -36.26 -15.19
CA THR A 23 -0.51 -35.74 -13.81
C THR A 23 -0.37 -36.82 -12.75
N LEU A 24 -0.69 -38.10 -13.04
CA LEU A 24 -0.61 -39.19 -12.09
C LEU A 24 0.77 -39.87 -12.02
N LEU A 25 1.54 -39.87 -13.11
CA LEU A 25 2.90 -40.44 -13.12
C LEU A 25 3.90 -39.70 -12.22
N PRO A 26 3.90 -38.34 -12.13
CA PRO A 26 4.75 -37.65 -11.17
C PRO A 26 4.31 -37.82 -9.71
N LEU A 27 3.01 -38.02 -9.44
CA LEU A 27 2.50 -38.23 -8.08
C LEU A 27 2.97 -39.53 -7.43
N CYS A 28 3.12 -40.61 -8.19
CA CYS A 28 3.63 -41.88 -7.67
C CYS A 28 5.13 -41.83 -7.41
N ALA A 29 5.91 -41.17 -8.28
CA ALA A 29 7.36 -41.00 -8.09
C ALA A 29 7.68 -40.04 -6.92
N SER A 30 6.84 -38.98 -6.73
CA SER A 30 6.94 -38.07 -5.59
C SER A 30 6.63 -38.76 -4.27
N ALA A 31 5.59 -39.58 -4.20
CA ALA A 31 5.22 -40.29 -2.99
C ALA A 31 6.29 -41.30 -2.52
N GLN A 32 6.99 -41.94 -3.44
CA GLN A 32 8.06 -42.89 -3.14
C GLN A 32 9.35 -42.18 -2.67
N ASN A 33 9.66 -41.03 -3.23
CA ASN A 33 10.75 -40.19 -2.76
C ASN A 33 10.46 -39.59 -1.39
N ASP A 34 9.24 -39.15 -1.14
CA ASP A 34 8.82 -38.62 0.17
C ASP A 34 8.91 -39.66 1.28
N ALA A 35 8.52 -40.91 1.01
CA ALA A 35 8.64 -41.99 1.97
C ALA A 35 10.11 -42.28 2.32
N ARG A 36 10.98 -42.31 1.31
CA ARG A 36 12.42 -42.52 1.51
C ARG A 36 13.08 -41.37 2.29
N MET A 37 12.75 -40.12 1.96
CA MET A 37 13.24 -38.96 2.70
C MET A 37 12.87 -39.01 4.18
N ARG A 38 11.61 -39.35 4.50
CA ARG A 38 11.13 -39.47 5.88
C ARG A 38 11.80 -40.63 6.63
N GLU A 39 12.04 -41.76 5.98
CA GLU A 39 12.73 -42.90 6.57
C GLU A 39 14.17 -42.52 6.96
N VAL A 40 14.93 -41.92 6.03
CA VAL A 40 16.31 -41.48 6.27
C VAL A 40 16.38 -40.41 7.37
N TYR A 41 15.47 -39.43 7.35
CA TYR A 41 15.41 -38.43 8.41
C TYR A 41 15.07 -39.03 9.75
N GLY A 42 14.09 -39.95 9.83
CA GLY A 42 13.73 -40.64 11.06
C GLY A 42 14.86 -41.50 11.64
N GLN A 43 15.71 -42.14 10.80
CA GLN A 43 16.89 -42.84 11.23
C GLN A 43 17.91 -41.88 11.89
N ALA A 44 18.15 -40.71 11.28
CA ALA A 44 19.05 -39.71 11.82
C ALA A 44 18.51 -39.07 13.11
N GLU A 45 17.25 -38.76 13.16
CA GLU A 45 16.57 -38.21 14.35
C GLU A 45 16.64 -39.19 15.54
N ASN A 46 16.40 -40.48 15.27
CA ASN A 46 16.49 -41.50 16.30
C ASN A 46 17.96 -41.67 16.79
N ALA A 47 18.93 -41.65 15.88
CA ALA A 47 20.37 -41.70 16.26
C ALA A 47 20.74 -40.49 17.15
N TYR A 48 20.26 -39.28 16.80
CA TYR A 48 20.49 -38.09 17.63
C TYR A 48 19.87 -38.22 19.03
N ARG A 49 18.62 -38.68 19.13
CA ARG A 49 17.91 -38.86 20.43
C ARG A 49 18.58 -39.88 21.37
N ILE A 50 19.22 -40.89 20.82
CA ILE A 50 19.95 -41.86 21.62
C ILE A 50 21.43 -41.50 21.84
N GLY A 51 21.83 -40.23 21.48
CA GLY A 51 23.16 -39.72 21.72
C GLY A 51 24.24 -40.15 20.71
N ARG A 52 23.88 -40.81 19.61
CA ARG A 52 24.82 -41.19 18.53
C ARG A 52 24.98 -40.03 17.52
N ILE A 53 25.58 -38.94 17.98
CA ILE A 53 25.63 -37.65 17.31
C ILE A 53 26.35 -37.74 15.95
N GLU A 54 27.51 -38.36 15.88
CA GLU A 54 28.26 -38.54 14.65
C GLU A 54 27.47 -39.34 13.60
N GLN A 55 26.86 -40.47 14.02
CA GLN A 55 26.04 -41.28 13.12
C GLN A 55 24.84 -40.52 12.57
N ALA A 56 24.16 -39.72 13.39
CA ALA A 56 23.07 -38.86 12.95
C ALA A 56 23.53 -37.86 11.89
N ARG A 57 24.66 -37.20 12.12
CA ARG A 57 25.28 -36.25 11.21
C ARG A 57 25.69 -36.88 9.88
N GLU A 58 26.40 -38.04 9.92
CA GLU A 58 26.78 -38.71 8.70
C GLU A 58 25.60 -39.11 7.82
N VAL A 59 24.55 -39.70 8.42
CA VAL A 59 23.32 -40.07 7.68
C VAL A 59 22.71 -38.84 7.01
N LEU A 60 22.65 -37.71 7.68
CA LEU A 60 22.08 -36.49 7.12
C LEU A 60 22.98 -35.90 6.03
N LEU A 61 24.28 -35.81 6.23
CA LEU A 61 25.21 -35.23 5.26
C LEU A 61 25.29 -36.04 3.97
N GLN A 62 25.36 -37.38 4.07
CA GLN A 62 25.39 -38.29 2.91
C GLN A 62 24.10 -38.21 2.08
N ASN A 63 23.01 -37.88 2.73
CA ASN A 63 21.68 -37.85 2.10
C ASN A 63 21.13 -36.42 1.95
N LEU A 64 21.91 -35.36 2.18
CA LEU A 64 21.40 -33.97 2.17
C LEU A 64 20.82 -33.55 0.82
N SER A 65 21.32 -34.12 -0.29
CA SER A 65 20.85 -33.83 -1.64
C SER A 65 19.46 -34.40 -1.97
N ILE A 66 19.03 -35.45 -1.26
CA ILE A 66 17.71 -36.03 -1.49
C ILE A 66 16.59 -35.28 -0.73
N PHE A 67 16.90 -34.60 0.37
CA PHE A 67 15.90 -33.86 1.14
C PHE A 67 15.39 -32.66 0.39
N GLN A 68 14.06 -32.47 0.38
CA GLN A 68 13.36 -31.36 -0.27
C GLN A 68 12.32 -30.74 0.67
N GLY A 69 11.93 -29.50 0.40
CA GLY A 69 10.91 -28.80 1.17
C GLY A 69 11.20 -28.71 2.68
N ASN A 70 10.22 -28.98 3.51
CA ASN A 70 10.35 -28.92 4.98
C ASN A 70 11.37 -29.93 5.54
N LEU A 71 11.43 -31.13 4.98
CA LEU A 71 12.41 -32.12 5.43
C LEU A 71 13.87 -31.67 5.19
N ARG A 72 14.13 -30.84 4.20
CA ARG A 72 15.45 -30.23 4.02
C ARG A 72 15.75 -29.19 5.10
N GLN A 73 14.75 -28.43 5.53
CA GLN A 73 14.88 -27.51 6.67
C GLN A 73 15.16 -28.27 7.96
N ASP A 74 14.38 -29.32 8.21
CA ASP A 74 14.52 -30.18 9.40
C ASP A 74 15.90 -30.89 9.40
N ALA A 75 16.38 -31.33 8.26
CA ALA A 75 17.72 -31.93 8.13
C ALA A 75 18.83 -30.91 8.40
N LEU A 76 18.76 -29.70 7.86
CA LEU A 76 19.74 -28.63 8.13
C LEU A 76 19.72 -28.19 9.60
N HIS A 77 18.53 -28.11 10.21
CA HIS A 77 18.36 -27.83 11.63
C HIS A 77 19.03 -28.92 12.49
N LEU A 78 18.71 -30.18 12.22
CA LEU A 78 19.29 -31.29 13.00
C LEU A 78 20.80 -31.41 12.80
N ILE A 79 21.34 -31.13 11.58
CA ILE A 79 22.79 -31.08 11.36
C ILE A 79 23.41 -29.97 12.21
N ALA A 80 22.82 -28.78 12.25
CA ALA A 80 23.32 -27.68 13.07
C ALA A 80 23.32 -28.06 14.57
N LEU A 81 22.28 -28.74 15.05
CA LEU A 81 22.22 -29.24 16.42
C LEU A 81 23.30 -30.29 16.71
N THR A 82 23.63 -31.20 15.75
CA THR A 82 24.72 -32.18 15.94
C THR A 82 26.06 -31.50 16.11
N TYR A 83 26.38 -30.46 15.38
CA TYR A 83 27.62 -29.69 15.56
C TYR A 83 27.61 -28.88 16.88
N LEU A 84 26.45 -28.33 17.25
CA LEU A 84 26.30 -27.58 18.49
C LEU A 84 26.59 -28.44 19.75
N VAL A 85 26.15 -29.72 19.75
CA VAL A 85 26.45 -30.67 20.85
C VAL A 85 27.95 -30.88 21.03
N GLU A 86 28.73 -30.80 19.95
CA GLU A 86 30.20 -30.92 19.99
C GLU A 86 30.92 -29.58 20.18
N TYR A 87 30.18 -28.49 20.40
CA TYR A 87 30.70 -27.13 20.50
C TYR A 87 31.45 -26.63 19.25
N ASP A 88 31.18 -27.22 18.07
CA ASP A 88 31.70 -26.71 16.80
C ASP A 88 30.82 -25.54 16.30
N ILE A 89 31.07 -24.37 16.89
CA ILE A 89 30.34 -23.16 16.61
C ILE A 89 30.47 -22.75 15.14
N PRO A 90 31.63 -22.76 14.45
CA PRO A 90 31.75 -22.43 13.05
C PRO A 90 30.85 -23.26 12.12
N GLN A 91 30.78 -24.56 12.31
CA GLN A 91 29.93 -25.45 11.54
C GLN A 91 28.45 -25.23 11.90
N THR A 92 28.13 -25.03 13.17
CA THR A 92 26.77 -24.67 13.61
C THR A 92 26.30 -23.42 12.91
N GLU A 93 27.10 -22.36 12.89
CA GLU A 93 26.79 -21.10 12.17
C GLU A 93 26.61 -21.33 10.69
N GLN A 94 27.45 -22.15 10.05
CA GLN A 94 27.35 -22.47 8.62
C GLN A 94 26.02 -23.14 8.28
N TYR A 95 25.59 -24.15 9.08
CA TYR A 95 24.35 -24.88 8.80
C TYR A 95 23.10 -24.09 9.20
N ILE A 96 23.15 -23.28 10.24
CA ILE A 96 22.10 -22.27 10.52
C ILE A 96 22.02 -21.27 9.37
N GLY A 97 23.14 -20.81 8.82
CA GLY A 97 23.17 -19.95 7.64
C GLY A 97 22.44 -20.57 6.47
N ARG A 98 22.75 -21.83 6.12
CA ARG A 98 22.07 -22.57 5.04
C ARG A 98 20.58 -22.80 5.32
N LEU A 99 20.21 -23.02 6.57
CA LEU A 99 18.82 -23.14 6.99
C LEU A 99 18.06 -21.82 6.75
N LEU A 100 18.68 -20.70 7.12
CA LEU A 100 18.12 -19.38 6.93
C LEU A 100 18.14 -18.91 5.45
N GLU A 101 19.11 -19.36 4.65
CA GLU A 101 19.08 -19.20 3.18
C GLU A 101 17.88 -19.91 2.54
N LEU A 102 17.54 -21.10 3.07
CA LEU A 102 16.39 -21.87 2.60
C LEU A 102 15.06 -21.32 3.13
N ASN A 103 15.04 -20.92 4.40
CA ASN A 103 13.87 -20.32 5.07
C ASN A 103 14.32 -19.16 5.98
N PRO A 104 14.35 -17.93 5.46
CA PRO A 104 14.74 -16.75 6.23
C PRO A 104 13.86 -16.47 7.46
N TYR A 105 12.65 -17.01 7.44
CA TYR A 105 11.65 -16.87 8.50
C TYR A 105 11.64 -18.05 9.48
N TYR A 106 12.61 -18.98 9.36
CA TYR A 106 12.68 -20.12 10.26
C TYR A 106 12.72 -19.66 11.71
N THR A 107 11.86 -20.21 12.54
CA THR A 107 11.78 -19.94 13.99
C THR A 107 12.21 -21.17 14.75
N PRO A 108 13.15 -21.04 15.72
CA PRO A 108 13.52 -22.14 16.60
C PRO A 108 12.31 -22.66 17.36
N SER A 109 12.30 -23.96 17.64
CA SER A 109 11.30 -24.55 18.51
C SER A 109 11.60 -24.20 19.99
N SER A 110 10.59 -24.31 20.86
CA SER A 110 10.79 -24.16 22.31
C SER A 110 11.69 -25.23 22.94
N GLN A 111 12.02 -26.28 22.20
CA GLN A 111 12.90 -27.35 22.61
C GLN A 111 14.35 -27.14 22.16
N ASP A 112 14.62 -26.14 21.32
CA ASP A 112 15.97 -25.88 20.86
C ASP A 112 16.82 -25.27 21.98
N PRO A 113 18.12 -25.65 22.05
CA PRO A 113 19.04 -25.10 23.04
C PRO A 113 19.12 -23.59 22.97
N ALA A 114 19.19 -22.93 24.12
CA ALA A 114 19.29 -21.45 24.18
C ALA A 114 20.47 -20.91 23.34
N THR A 115 21.59 -21.66 23.31
CA THR A 115 22.75 -21.30 22.47
C THR A 115 22.45 -21.39 20.99
N PHE A 116 21.64 -22.36 20.54
CA PHE A 116 21.19 -22.45 19.15
C PHE A 116 20.35 -21.22 18.78
N VAL A 117 19.40 -20.84 19.66
CA VAL A 117 18.54 -19.67 19.49
C VAL A 117 19.37 -18.39 19.44
N GLU A 118 20.37 -18.26 20.31
CA GLU A 118 21.28 -17.12 20.35
C GLU A 118 22.11 -16.99 19.06
N ILE A 119 22.76 -18.09 18.63
CA ILE A 119 23.52 -18.12 17.35
C ILE A 119 22.61 -17.76 16.18
N MET A 120 21.43 -18.37 16.10
CA MET A 120 20.46 -18.06 15.03
C MET A 120 20.04 -16.61 15.04
N ASN A 121 19.75 -16.03 16.20
CA ASN A 121 19.38 -14.60 16.30
C ASN A 121 20.57 -13.69 15.94
N ASN A 122 21.79 -14.07 16.27
CA ASN A 122 22.99 -13.33 15.86
C ASN A 122 23.20 -13.40 14.34
N ILE A 123 22.99 -14.57 13.72
CA ILE A 123 23.07 -14.73 12.27
C ILE A 123 21.91 -13.96 11.60
N LYS A 124 20.68 -14.07 12.11
CA LYS A 124 19.55 -13.26 11.62
C LYS A 124 19.78 -11.76 11.76
N GLY A 125 20.40 -11.32 12.85
CA GLY A 125 20.80 -9.93 13.05
C GLY A 125 21.94 -9.46 12.16
N GLY A 126 22.77 -10.38 11.67
CA GLY A 126 23.87 -10.13 10.73
C GLY A 126 23.57 -10.57 9.28
N MET A 127 22.54 -11.35 9.05
CA MET A 127 22.05 -11.64 7.70
C MET A 127 21.33 -10.42 7.16
N THR A 128 21.71 -10.02 5.97
CA THR A 128 20.95 -9.08 5.18
C THR A 128 19.54 -9.63 5.03
N ALA A 129 18.56 -8.92 5.59
CA ALA A 129 17.17 -9.34 5.56
C ALA A 129 16.73 -9.66 4.12
N THR A 130 16.03 -10.75 3.95
CA THR A 130 15.58 -11.20 2.63
C THR A 130 14.25 -10.56 2.27
N ILE A 131 14.16 -10.18 1.01
CA ILE A 131 12.99 -9.53 0.40
C ILE A 131 12.38 -10.49 -0.60
N THR A 132 11.07 -10.64 -0.53
CA THR A 132 10.29 -11.49 -1.42
C THR A 132 9.49 -10.69 -2.46
N THR A 133 9.33 -9.39 -2.24
CA THR A 133 8.48 -8.52 -3.08
C THR A 133 9.17 -8.10 -4.38
N ALA A 134 10.48 -7.98 -4.42
CA ALA A 134 11.20 -7.45 -5.58
C ALA A 134 11.46 -8.47 -6.70
N SER A 135 11.28 -9.75 -6.42
CA SER A 135 11.44 -10.84 -7.38
C SER A 135 10.57 -12.04 -6.99
N SER A 136 10.51 -13.05 -7.85
CA SER A 136 9.79 -14.30 -7.56
C SER A 136 10.51 -15.20 -6.52
N GLN A 137 11.62 -14.76 -5.96
CA GLN A 137 12.44 -15.46 -4.95
C GLN A 137 12.81 -14.55 -3.80
N ALA A 138 13.15 -15.13 -2.64
CA ALA A 138 13.77 -14.42 -1.54
C ALA A 138 15.18 -13.95 -1.94
N GLU A 139 15.43 -12.66 -1.92
CA GLU A 139 16.69 -12.03 -2.30
C GLU A 139 17.21 -11.14 -1.18
N THR A 140 18.52 -10.96 -1.12
CA THR A 140 19.11 -9.97 -0.22
C THR A 140 18.91 -8.56 -0.77
N LEU A 141 18.87 -7.54 0.10
CA LEU A 141 18.79 -6.13 -0.31
C LEU A 141 19.85 -5.75 -1.36
N ALA A 142 21.05 -6.38 -1.28
CA ALA A 142 22.13 -6.14 -2.22
C ALA A 142 21.84 -6.66 -3.64
N GLU A 143 21.05 -7.72 -3.78
CA GLU A 143 20.74 -8.38 -5.06
C GLU A 143 19.42 -7.91 -5.69
N VAL A 144 18.57 -7.24 -4.93
CA VAL A 144 17.28 -6.72 -5.40
C VAL A 144 17.49 -5.68 -6.49
N PRO A 145 16.77 -5.77 -7.63
CA PRO A 145 17.02 -4.91 -8.79
C PRO A 145 16.55 -3.46 -8.66
N VAL A 146 15.78 -3.15 -7.63
CA VAL A 146 15.25 -1.80 -7.35
C VAL A 146 15.56 -1.40 -5.93
N PRO A 147 15.71 -0.10 -5.62
CA PRO A 147 15.83 0.37 -4.24
C PRO A 147 14.63 -0.11 -3.41
N THR A 148 14.92 -0.72 -2.29
CA THR A 148 13.90 -1.32 -1.43
C THR A 148 14.13 -0.93 0.01
N THR A 149 13.08 -0.51 0.70
CA THR A 149 13.10 -0.28 2.14
C THR A 149 12.47 -1.47 2.83
N LEU A 150 13.18 -2.03 3.79
CA LEU A 150 12.66 -3.06 4.68
C LEU A 150 12.42 -2.44 6.06
N ILE A 151 11.18 -2.53 6.54
CA ILE A 151 10.78 -2.03 7.85
C ILE A 151 10.45 -3.24 8.73
N THR A 152 11.25 -3.45 9.76
CA THR A 152 11.09 -4.59 10.68
C THR A 152 10.09 -4.30 11.79
N GLU A 153 9.61 -5.34 12.47
CA GLU A 153 8.76 -5.19 13.68
C GLU A 153 9.42 -4.28 14.74
N GLU A 154 10.75 -4.36 14.92
CA GLU A 154 11.48 -3.50 15.86
C GLU A 154 11.42 -2.02 15.43
N MET A 155 11.61 -1.73 14.15
CA MET A 155 11.50 -0.38 13.61
C MET A 155 10.08 0.17 13.79
N ILE A 156 9.04 -0.63 13.50
CA ILE A 156 7.64 -0.22 13.73
C ILE A 156 7.42 0.20 15.19
N ARG A 157 7.90 -0.59 16.15
CA ARG A 157 7.79 -0.26 17.58
C ARG A 157 8.55 1.00 17.98
N ASN A 158 9.69 1.29 17.36
CA ASN A 158 10.51 2.46 17.66
C ASN A 158 9.97 3.75 17.03
N SER A 159 9.09 3.67 16.03
CA SER A 159 8.66 4.83 15.23
C SER A 159 7.74 5.81 15.94
N VAL A 160 7.07 5.42 17.03
CA VAL A 160 5.96 6.17 17.66
C VAL A 160 4.75 6.33 16.72
N ALA A 161 4.75 5.70 15.55
CA ALA A 161 3.68 5.77 14.56
C ALA A 161 2.39 5.12 15.07
N ARG A 162 1.24 5.71 14.75
CA ARG A 162 -0.08 5.23 15.13
C ARG A 162 -0.63 4.19 14.15
N ASN A 163 -0.32 4.36 12.87
CA ASN A 163 -0.87 3.60 11.75
C ASN A 163 0.17 3.36 10.65
N LEU A 164 -0.23 2.64 9.61
CA LEU A 164 0.67 2.23 8.53
C LEU A 164 1.25 3.42 7.74
N GLN A 165 0.44 4.44 7.43
CA GLN A 165 0.92 5.60 6.66
C GLN A 165 2.02 6.38 7.40
N GLU A 166 1.91 6.51 8.73
CA GLU A 166 2.93 7.16 9.54
C GLU A 166 4.22 6.33 9.59
N VAL A 167 4.12 4.99 9.65
CA VAL A 167 5.28 4.08 9.55
C VAL A 167 5.99 4.28 8.21
N LEU A 168 5.23 4.29 7.12
CA LEU A 168 5.77 4.46 5.77
C LEU A 168 6.46 5.81 5.60
N ALA A 169 5.82 6.91 6.01
CA ALA A 169 6.40 8.25 5.95
C ALA A 169 7.66 8.40 6.83
N THR A 170 7.76 7.63 7.92
CA THR A 170 8.93 7.63 8.81
C THR A 170 10.14 6.94 8.18
N TYR A 171 9.95 5.78 7.53
CA TYR A 171 11.09 4.95 7.12
C TYR A 171 11.39 4.96 5.63
N VAL A 172 10.42 5.34 4.78
CA VAL A 172 10.59 5.27 3.33
C VAL A 172 11.05 6.62 2.78
N PRO A 173 12.28 6.73 2.26
CA PRO A 173 12.74 7.97 1.63
C PRO A 173 11.84 8.37 0.46
N GLY A 174 11.62 9.67 0.30
CA GLY A 174 10.78 10.21 -0.76
C GLY A 174 9.28 10.08 -0.56
N MET A 175 8.83 9.48 0.57
CA MET A 175 7.42 9.46 0.96
C MET A 175 7.08 10.62 1.87
N ASN A 176 5.98 11.31 1.58
CA ASN A 176 5.40 12.32 2.46
C ASN A 176 3.87 12.22 2.45
N LEU A 177 3.26 12.68 3.54
CA LEU A 177 1.81 12.68 3.69
C LEU A 177 1.23 13.93 3.04
N ILE A 178 0.22 13.75 2.21
CA ILE A 178 -0.55 14.81 1.55
C ILE A 178 -1.98 14.74 2.08
N ASP A 179 -2.54 15.88 2.48
CA ASP A 179 -3.91 15.95 2.95
C ASP A 179 -4.84 16.28 1.79
N CYS A 180 -5.84 15.46 1.56
CA CYS A 180 -6.75 15.57 0.42
C CYS A 180 -8.20 15.85 0.83
N ASN A 181 -8.42 16.47 1.99
CA ASN A 181 -9.71 16.79 2.61
C ASN A 181 -10.48 15.56 3.13
N ASP A 182 -10.71 14.57 2.30
CA ASP A 182 -11.48 13.37 2.63
C ASP A 182 -10.60 12.11 2.73
N ASP A 183 -9.30 12.26 2.51
CA ASP A 183 -8.34 11.17 2.63
C ASP A 183 -6.93 11.72 2.89
N ILE A 184 -6.12 11.00 3.66
CA ILE A 184 -4.69 11.27 3.75
C ILE A 184 -3.98 10.36 2.78
N ASN A 185 -3.32 10.97 1.82
CA ASN A 185 -2.62 10.30 0.74
C ASN A 185 -1.11 10.25 1.00
N ILE A 186 -0.45 9.27 0.44
CA ILE A 186 1.01 9.16 0.47
C ILE A 186 1.53 9.53 -0.92
N ALA A 187 2.32 10.62 -0.99
CA ALA A 187 3.09 10.93 -2.17
C ALA A 187 4.39 10.13 -2.18
N MET A 188 4.79 9.67 -3.35
CA MET A 188 6.11 9.08 -3.58
C MET A 188 6.89 9.93 -4.58
N ARG A 189 7.99 10.55 -4.12
CA ARG A 189 8.87 11.38 -4.97
C ARG A 189 8.12 12.48 -5.72
N GLY A 190 7.16 13.12 -5.03
CA GLY A 190 6.36 14.22 -5.56
C GLY A 190 5.24 13.82 -6.51
N ILE A 191 4.96 12.54 -6.70
CA ILE A 191 3.84 12.03 -7.49
C ILE A 191 2.72 11.59 -6.55
N PHE A 192 1.55 12.18 -6.70
CA PHE A 192 0.35 11.90 -5.89
C PHE A 192 -0.92 12.21 -6.69
N SER A 193 -2.07 11.89 -6.14
CA SER A 193 -3.41 12.23 -6.67
C SER A 193 -4.37 12.55 -5.54
N SER A 194 -5.63 12.76 -5.83
CA SER A 194 -6.66 13.07 -4.82
C SER A 194 -6.91 11.94 -3.81
N THR A 195 -6.55 10.71 -4.16
CA THR A 195 -6.70 9.52 -3.29
C THR A 195 -5.48 8.62 -3.38
N GLN A 196 -5.36 7.63 -2.48
CA GLN A 196 -4.25 6.69 -2.41
C GLN A 196 -4.34 5.61 -3.52
N GLU A 197 -4.05 5.98 -4.77
CA GLU A 197 -4.24 5.14 -5.97
C GLU A 197 -2.97 4.92 -6.81
N LYS A 198 -1.82 5.46 -6.38
CA LYS A 198 -0.55 5.37 -7.13
C LYS A 198 0.42 4.34 -6.56
N ILE A 199 0.10 3.80 -5.39
CA ILE A 199 0.93 2.81 -4.68
C ILE A 199 0.09 1.55 -4.49
N LEU A 200 0.64 0.42 -4.90
CA LEU A 200 0.03 -0.88 -4.63
C LEU A 200 0.29 -1.28 -3.17
N LEU A 201 -0.79 -1.51 -2.42
CA LEU A 201 -0.76 -2.03 -1.07
C LEU A 201 -1.12 -3.52 -1.07
N MET A 202 -0.31 -4.35 -0.42
CA MET A 202 -0.51 -5.80 -0.37
C MET A 202 -0.39 -6.35 1.06
N LEU A 203 -1.09 -7.44 1.32
CA LEU A 203 -0.95 -8.28 2.51
C LEU A 203 -0.48 -9.67 2.07
N ASN A 204 0.75 -10.06 2.44
CA ASN A 204 1.38 -11.32 2.03
C ASN A 204 1.36 -11.55 0.50
N GLY A 205 1.47 -10.47 -0.29
CA GLY A 205 1.42 -10.50 -1.75
C GLY A 205 0.01 -10.48 -2.35
N HIS A 206 -1.05 -10.48 -1.53
CA HIS A 206 -2.42 -10.29 -1.96
C HIS A 206 -2.75 -8.79 -2.05
N ARG A 207 -3.31 -8.32 -3.15
CA ARG A 207 -3.67 -6.91 -3.39
C ARG A 207 -4.82 -6.48 -2.46
N LEU A 208 -4.65 -5.32 -1.80
CA LEU A 208 -5.70 -4.70 -0.98
C LEU A 208 -6.42 -3.54 -1.69
N ASN A 209 -5.84 -2.99 -2.75
CA ASN A 209 -6.45 -1.89 -3.49
C ASN A 209 -7.73 -2.33 -4.21
N SER A 210 -8.79 -1.57 -4.03
CA SER A 210 -10.05 -1.70 -4.78
C SER A 210 -9.82 -1.73 -6.29
N TYR A 211 -10.58 -2.49 -7.02
CA TYR A 211 -10.56 -2.51 -8.48
C TYR A 211 -11.42 -1.38 -9.08
N ALA A 212 -12.44 -0.89 -8.34
CA ALA A 212 -13.26 0.23 -8.77
C ALA A 212 -12.55 1.59 -8.63
N THR A 213 -11.80 1.77 -7.54
CA THR A 213 -11.21 3.07 -7.17
C THR A 213 -9.67 3.08 -7.26
N ASN A 214 -9.01 1.94 -7.40
CA ASN A 214 -7.56 1.72 -7.25
C ASN A 214 -7.01 2.11 -5.85
N THR A 215 -7.87 2.46 -4.89
CA THR A 215 -7.45 2.92 -3.56
C THR A 215 -7.31 1.79 -2.56
N ALA A 216 -6.44 1.98 -1.58
CA ALA A 216 -6.38 1.23 -0.34
C ALA A 216 -6.02 2.20 0.79
N ALA A 217 -6.64 2.05 1.96
CA ALA A 217 -6.40 2.93 3.10
C ALA A 217 -5.25 2.39 3.97
N PRO A 218 -4.05 3.00 3.97
CA PRO A 218 -2.95 2.60 4.84
C PRO A 218 -3.09 3.21 6.25
N ASP A 219 -4.26 3.16 6.84
CA ASP A 219 -4.66 3.82 8.06
C ASP A 219 -4.78 2.84 9.27
N PHE A 220 -5.66 3.16 10.19
CA PHE A 220 -5.92 2.36 11.38
C PHE A 220 -6.68 1.04 11.10
N SER A 221 -7.17 0.86 9.89
CA SER A 221 -7.82 -0.39 9.46
C SER A 221 -6.83 -1.51 9.17
N ILE A 222 -5.53 -1.26 9.30
CA ILE A 222 -4.49 -2.27 9.17
C ILE A 222 -3.71 -2.34 10.49
N SER A 223 -3.85 -3.45 11.21
CA SER A 223 -3.15 -3.65 12.48
C SER A 223 -1.65 -3.81 12.28
N LEU A 224 -0.87 -2.99 12.99
CA LEU A 224 0.60 -3.11 13.01
C LEU A 224 1.08 -4.29 13.89
N GLU A 225 0.28 -4.78 14.81
CA GLU A 225 0.67 -5.88 15.71
C GLU A 225 0.78 -7.23 14.98
N LYS A 226 0.03 -7.44 13.87
CA LYS A 226 0.13 -8.63 13.02
C LYS A 226 1.39 -8.64 12.14
N VAL A 227 2.09 -7.49 12.01
CA VAL A 227 3.14 -7.29 11.02
C VAL A 227 4.47 -7.87 11.52
N LYS A 228 5.11 -8.68 10.69
CA LYS A 228 6.49 -9.16 10.84
C LYS A 228 7.47 -8.17 10.25
N GLN A 229 7.20 -7.75 8.99
CA GLN A 229 7.98 -6.76 8.25
C GLN A 229 7.12 -6.13 7.16
N ILE A 230 7.54 -4.96 6.70
CA ILE A 230 6.97 -4.28 5.54
C ILE A 230 8.09 -4.13 4.51
N GLU A 231 7.83 -4.58 3.29
CA GLU A 231 8.74 -4.47 2.16
C GLU A 231 8.22 -3.38 1.22
N VAL A 232 9.01 -2.33 1.00
CA VAL A 232 8.60 -1.20 0.15
C VAL A 232 9.52 -1.08 -1.04
N LEU A 233 9.01 -1.36 -2.24
CA LEU A 233 9.72 -1.11 -3.49
C LEU A 233 9.57 0.38 -3.84
N ARG A 234 10.69 1.09 -3.99
CA ARG A 234 10.72 2.52 -4.30
C ARG A 234 10.89 2.75 -5.80
N GLY A 235 9.79 3.09 -6.47
CA GLY A 235 9.73 3.33 -7.91
C GLY A 235 8.78 2.38 -8.64
N PRO A 236 8.70 2.53 -9.98
CA PRO A 236 7.81 1.76 -10.83
C PRO A 236 8.00 0.25 -10.72
N ALA A 237 6.91 -0.50 -10.51
CA ALA A 237 6.95 -1.95 -10.30
C ALA A 237 5.89 -2.75 -11.09
N SER A 238 5.26 -2.14 -12.10
CA SER A 238 4.22 -2.82 -12.91
C SER A 238 4.74 -4.05 -13.65
N SER A 239 6.04 -4.15 -13.91
CA SER A 239 6.64 -5.34 -14.52
C SER A 239 6.48 -6.63 -13.70
N LEU A 240 6.11 -6.53 -12.42
CA LEU A 240 5.82 -7.66 -11.53
C LEU A 240 4.36 -7.69 -11.08
N TYR A 241 3.77 -6.53 -10.85
CA TYR A 241 2.51 -6.38 -10.12
C TYR A 241 1.39 -5.73 -10.93
N GLY A 242 1.66 -5.32 -12.18
CA GLY A 242 0.65 -4.73 -13.07
C GLY A 242 0.18 -3.35 -12.63
N GLY A 243 -1.05 -3.03 -12.95
CA GLY A 243 -1.58 -1.68 -13.11
C GLY A 243 -2.01 -0.94 -11.85
N VAL A 244 -1.32 -0.96 -10.73
CA VAL A 244 -1.46 0.04 -9.64
C VAL A 244 -0.09 0.39 -9.07
N ALA A 245 0.92 -0.42 -9.36
CA ALA A 245 2.29 -0.21 -8.90
C ALA A 245 2.99 0.91 -9.68
N LEU A 246 2.37 2.11 -9.76
CA LEU A 246 2.86 3.23 -10.56
C LEU A 246 4.13 3.83 -9.96
N THR A 247 4.09 4.16 -8.67
CA THR A 247 5.19 4.84 -7.97
C THR A 247 5.87 3.97 -6.94
N GLY A 248 5.25 2.88 -6.50
CA GLY A 248 5.79 1.95 -5.53
C GLY A 248 4.87 0.80 -5.19
N VAL A 249 5.40 -0.14 -4.42
CA VAL A 249 4.67 -1.27 -3.86
C VAL A 249 4.97 -1.36 -2.37
N VAL A 250 3.96 -1.52 -1.56
CA VAL A 250 4.05 -1.78 -0.12
C VAL A 250 3.48 -3.16 0.14
N ASN A 251 4.30 -4.11 0.56
CA ASN A 251 3.86 -5.45 0.91
C ASN A 251 4.03 -5.68 2.42
N ILE A 252 2.93 -5.88 3.08
CA ILE A 252 2.85 -6.16 4.52
C ILE A 252 2.97 -7.65 4.69
N ILE A 253 4.04 -8.11 5.34
CA ILE A 253 4.25 -9.51 5.67
C ILE A 253 3.82 -9.75 7.11
N THR A 254 2.86 -10.64 7.30
CA THR A 254 2.35 -10.99 8.63
C THR A 254 3.33 -11.90 9.39
N LYS A 255 3.22 -11.90 10.70
CA LYS A 255 3.78 -12.96 11.54
C LYS A 255 3.24 -14.33 11.10
N GLN A 256 3.93 -15.38 11.50
CA GLN A 256 3.45 -16.76 11.43
C GLN A 256 2.96 -17.20 12.81
N GLY A 257 2.20 -18.28 12.89
CA GLY A 257 1.77 -18.84 14.16
C GLY A 257 2.95 -19.17 15.07
N ALA A 258 4.05 -19.68 14.50
CA ALA A 258 5.31 -19.93 15.20
C ALA A 258 6.02 -18.66 15.71
N ASP A 259 5.84 -17.50 15.10
CA ASP A 259 6.43 -16.24 15.58
C ASP A 259 5.75 -15.72 16.86
N VAL A 260 4.47 -16.02 17.02
CA VAL A 260 3.65 -15.60 18.18
C VAL A 260 3.77 -16.64 19.30
N ASP A 261 3.64 -17.91 18.95
CA ASP A 261 3.71 -19.11 19.82
C ASP A 261 2.92 -18.95 21.12
N GLY A 262 1.65 -18.55 21.03
CA GLY A 262 0.78 -18.31 22.17
C GLY A 262 -0.22 -17.19 21.90
N PHE A 263 -0.52 -16.42 22.93
CA PHE A 263 -1.47 -15.31 22.86
C PHE A 263 -0.80 -13.99 23.22
N GLN A 264 -1.08 -12.94 22.47
CA GLN A 264 -0.66 -11.57 22.75
C GLN A 264 -1.87 -10.66 22.67
N ALA A 265 -2.03 -9.76 23.65
CA ALA A 265 -3.04 -8.72 23.64
C ALA A 265 -2.44 -7.39 24.08
N LYS A 266 -2.97 -6.29 23.52
CA LYS A 266 -2.57 -4.93 23.83
C LYS A 266 -3.79 -4.03 23.85
N ALA A 267 -3.97 -3.28 24.92
CA ALA A 267 -4.97 -2.24 25.02
C ALA A 267 -4.29 -0.89 25.21
N ALA A 268 -4.83 0.15 24.62
CA ALA A 268 -4.27 1.49 24.75
C ALA A 268 -5.36 2.55 24.80
N ALA A 269 -5.09 3.63 25.53
CA ALA A 269 -5.95 4.80 25.63
C ALA A 269 -5.12 6.08 25.65
N GLY A 270 -5.69 7.17 25.13
CA GLY A 270 -5.01 8.45 25.04
C GLY A 270 -5.95 9.65 25.05
N ASN A 271 -5.37 10.84 24.87
CA ASN A 271 -6.16 12.04 24.68
C ASN A 271 -6.99 11.98 23.39
N TYR A 272 -7.90 12.92 23.20
CA TYR A 272 -8.82 12.99 22.05
C TYR A 272 -9.72 11.76 21.87
N GLY A 273 -9.99 11.02 22.96
CA GLY A 273 -10.83 9.82 22.92
C GLY A 273 -10.22 8.63 22.20
N GLN A 274 -8.91 8.56 22.10
CA GLN A 274 -8.20 7.43 21.50
C GLN A 274 -8.38 6.18 22.37
N ILE A 275 -8.86 5.11 21.76
CA ILE A 275 -8.95 3.77 22.34
C ILE A 275 -8.51 2.79 21.27
N LYS A 276 -7.59 1.89 21.61
CA LYS A 276 -7.10 0.82 20.74
C LYS A 276 -7.07 -0.50 21.51
N ALA A 277 -7.48 -1.58 20.86
CA ALA A 277 -7.30 -2.92 21.37
C ALA A 277 -6.86 -3.85 20.24
N ASP A 278 -5.83 -4.63 20.51
CA ASP A 278 -5.27 -5.64 19.60
C ASP A 278 -5.19 -6.98 20.31
N ALA A 279 -5.46 -8.07 19.60
CA ALA A 279 -5.27 -9.43 20.08
C ALA A 279 -4.74 -10.31 18.94
N ILE A 280 -3.75 -11.14 19.26
CA ILE A 280 -3.15 -12.06 18.30
C ILE A 280 -2.98 -13.41 18.99
N PHE A 281 -3.43 -14.46 18.32
CA PHE A 281 -3.12 -15.83 18.67
C PHE A 281 -2.37 -16.50 17.52
N GLY A 282 -1.26 -17.18 17.85
CA GLY A 282 -0.50 -17.93 16.87
C GLY A 282 0.07 -19.19 17.48
N LYS A 283 0.00 -20.27 16.73
CA LYS A 283 0.57 -21.56 17.15
C LYS A 283 0.92 -22.41 15.93
N ARG A 284 2.01 -23.17 16.08
CA ARG A 284 2.38 -24.21 15.13
C ARG A 284 2.22 -25.57 15.77
N PHE A 285 1.47 -26.45 15.10
CA PHE A 285 1.25 -27.83 15.50
C PHE A 285 1.76 -28.74 14.37
N PHE A 286 2.93 -29.32 14.51
CA PHE A 286 3.57 -30.08 13.44
C PHE A 286 3.70 -29.27 12.13
N ASP A 287 3.04 -29.72 11.07
CA ASP A 287 3.01 -29.07 9.76
C ASP A 287 1.95 -27.97 9.64
N LEU A 288 1.06 -27.85 10.64
CA LEU A 288 -0.01 -26.85 10.66
C LEU A 288 0.46 -25.59 11.41
N ASP A 289 0.51 -24.45 10.71
CA ASP A 289 0.77 -23.14 11.30
C ASP A 289 -0.47 -22.27 11.20
N MET A 290 -0.91 -21.70 12.31
CA MET A 290 -2.13 -20.90 12.41
C MET A 290 -1.82 -19.55 13.06
N LEU A 291 -2.37 -18.48 12.48
CA LEU A 291 -2.34 -17.13 13.02
C LEU A 291 -3.74 -16.53 12.93
N VAL A 292 -4.23 -15.96 14.04
CA VAL A 292 -5.49 -15.21 14.10
C VAL A 292 -5.20 -13.85 14.71
N TRP A 293 -5.77 -12.79 14.19
CA TRP A 293 -5.62 -11.44 14.72
C TRP A 293 -6.94 -10.70 14.74
N GLY A 294 -7.03 -9.73 15.65
CA GLY A 294 -8.12 -8.78 15.73
C GLY A 294 -7.62 -7.45 16.30
N SER A 295 -8.05 -6.36 15.70
CA SER A 295 -7.73 -4.99 16.13
C SER A 295 -8.95 -4.10 15.98
N VAL A 296 -9.13 -3.17 16.94
CA VAL A 296 -10.12 -2.11 16.86
C VAL A 296 -9.50 -0.80 17.30
N TYR A 297 -9.85 0.30 16.62
CA TYR A 297 -9.38 1.63 16.95
C TYR A 297 -10.49 2.65 16.84
N ARG A 298 -10.56 3.59 17.82
CA ARG A 298 -11.45 4.73 17.84
C ARG A 298 -10.71 5.99 18.23
N ASN A 299 -11.12 7.14 17.66
CA ASN A 299 -10.58 8.46 17.97
C ASN A 299 -11.67 9.52 17.76
N SER A 300 -11.88 10.40 18.74
CA SER A 300 -12.85 11.51 18.66
C SER A 300 -12.26 12.79 18.07
N GLY A 301 -10.94 12.85 17.89
CA GLY A 301 -10.22 14.00 17.31
C GLY A 301 -10.03 15.19 18.25
N GLU A 302 -9.08 16.05 17.91
CA GLU A 302 -8.81 17.32 18.58
C GLU A 302 -9.82 18.38 18.14
N LYS A 303 -10.45 19.08 19.07
CA LYS A 303 -11.37 20.17 18.74
C LYS A 303 -10.63 21.30 18.02
N TYR A 304 -11.17 21.74 16.90
CA TYR A 304 -10.69 22.85 16.09
C TYR A 304 -11.88 23.56 15.43
N ASP A 305 -12.13 24.82 15.80
CA ASP A 305 -13.33 25.56 15.40
C ASP A 305 -14.61 24.68 15.53
N ASP A 306 -15.39 24.54 14.46
CA ASP A 306 -16.60 23.73 14.41
C ASP A 306 -16.34 22.25 14.10
N THR A 307 -15.09 21.86 13.88
CA THR A 307 -14.70 20.51 13.49
C THR A 307 -13.75 19.84 14.48
N ARG A 308 -13.28 18.64 14.14
CA ARG A 308 -12.30 17.86 14.92
C ARG A 308 -11.21 17.28 14.00
N LEU A 309 -9.96 17.63 14.28
CA LEU A 309 -8.81 17.14 13.53
C LEU A 309 -8.47 15.70 13.92
N GLY A 310 -8.21 14.86 12.93
CA GLY A 310 -7.80 13.47 13.12
C GLY A 310 -8.89 12.56 13.69
N ARG A 311 -10.16 12.98 13.69
CA ARG A 311 -11.30 12.12 14.01
C ARG A 311 -11.41 11.02 12.98
N ILE A 312 -11.58 9.77 13.41
CA ILE A 312 -12.16 8.72 12.59
C ILE A 312 -13.67 8.73 12.75
N GLY A 313 -14.42 8.09 11.85
CA GLY A 313 -15.87 8.16 11.80
C GLY A 313 -16.63 7.80 13.09
N ASN A 314 -17.92 7.66 12.97
CA ASN A 314 -18.79 7.21 14.06
C ASN A 314 -18.65 5.70 14.35
N HIS A 315 -18.06 4.94 13.42
CA HIS A 315 -17.70 3.54 13.62
C HIS A 315 -16.21 3.40 13.90
N PRO A 316 -15.80 2.44 14.76
CA PRO A 316 -14.38 2.14 14.94
C PRO A 316 -13.78 1.54 13.68
N SER A 317 -12.53 1.87 13.37
CA SER A 317 -11.74 1.09 12.42
C SER A 317 -11.43 -0.27 13.02
N TYR A 318 -11.46 -1.33 12.20
CA TYR A 318 -11.13 -2.68 12.65
C TYR A 318 -10.32 -3.44 11.60
N ASP A 319 -9.64 -4.48 12.07
CA ASP A 319 -8.89 -5.43 11.27
C ASP A 319 -8.97 -6.81 11.92
N PHE A 320 -9.58 -7.77 11.26
CA PHE A 320 -9.71 -9.15 11.70
C PHE A 320 -9.24 -10.09 10.63
N GLY A 321 -8.49 -11.12 11.01
CA GLY A 321 -8.08 -12.08 10.00
C GLY A 321 -7.54 -13.39 10.57
N LEU A 322 -7.36 -14.29 9.64
CA LEU A 322 -6.93 -15.67 9.87
C LEU A 322 -5.95 -16.06 8.78
N GLN A 323 -4.86 -16.71 9.15
CA GLN A 323 -3.96 -17.38 8.23
C GLN A 323 -3.71 -18.81 8.69
N VAL A 324 -3.83 -19.76 7.77
CA VAL A 324 -3.56 -21.17 8.00
C VAL A 324 -2.60 -21.66 6.92
N ARG A 325 -1.55 -22.35 7.33
CA ARG A 325 -0.56 -22.99 6.44
C ARG A 325 -0.45 -24.45 6.81
N TYR A 326 -0.53 -25.29 5.81
CA TYR A 326 -0.33 -26.73 5.96
C TYR A 326 0.46 -27.26 4.77
N LYS A 327 1.70 -27.67 5.00
CA LYS A 327 2.63 -28.07 3.92
C LYS A 327 2.73 -26.98 2.84
N GLY A 328 2.38 -27.25 1.59
CA GLY A 328 2.37 -26.26 0.51
C GLY A 328 1.10 -25.41 0.42
N LEU A 329 0.04 -25.78 1.15
CA LEU A 329 -1.25 -25.09 1.14
C LEU A 329 -1.24 -23.93 2.11
N GLN A 330 -1.74 -22.76 1.67
CA GLN A 330 -1.97 -21.59 2.49
C GLN A 330 -3.36 -21.04 2.23
N PHE A 331 -4.07 -20.74 3.28
CA PHE A 331 -5.32 -19.99 3.27
C PHE A 331 -5.16 -18.73 4.10
N MET A 332 -5.61 -17.59 3.60
CA MET A 332 -5.68 -16.31 4.30
C MET A 332 -7.07 -15.71 4.12
N TYR A 333 -7.63 -15.20 5.19
CA TYR A 333 -8.80 -14.33 5.17
C TYR A 333 -8.51 -13.08 5.99
N ASP A 334 -8.81 -11.91 5.43
CA ASP A 334 -8.68 -10.61 6.07
C ASP A 334 -9.97 -9.81 5.88
N SER A 335 -10.42 -9.16 6.93
CA SER A 335 -11.57 -8.25 6.90
C SER A 335 -11.24 -6.99 7.66
N HIS A 336 -11.32 -5.85 7.00
CA HIS A 336 -11.00 -4.57 7.61
C HIS A 336 -11.99 -3.48 7.21
N PHE A 337 -12.13 -2.50 8.11
CA PHE A 337 -13.00 -1.34 7.93
C PHE A 337 -12.25 -0.07 8.21
N SER A 338 -12.27 0.84 7.27
CA SER A 338 -11.75 2.21 7.36
C SER A 338 -12.89 3.21 7.25
N GLN A 339 -12.88 4.25 8.08
CA GLN A 339 -13.78 5.39 7.96
C GLN A 339 -13.00 6.67 8.25
N VAL A 340 -12.65 7.42 7.21
CA VAL A 340 -11.91 8.68 7.30
C VAL A 340 -12.88 9.84 7.21
N ILE A 341 -12.84 10.75 8.18
CA ILE A 341 -13.64 11.96 8.18
C ILE A 341 -12.83 13.12 7.61
N ALA A 342 -13.39 13.79 6.60
CA ALA A 342 -12.90 15.08 6.16
C ALA A 342 -13.28 16.15 7.17
N PRO A 343 -12.32 16.87 7.77
CA PRO A 343 -12.63 17.92 8.73
C PRO A 343 -13.16 19.21 8.07
N PHE A 344 -13.07 19.30 6.75
CA PHE A 344 -13.45 20.48 5.97
C PHE A 344 -14.35 20.09 4.79
N THR A 345 -15.17 21.03 4.32
CA THR A 345 -15.97 20.85 3.10
C THR A 345 -15.07 20.58 1.90
N ILE A 346 -15.60 19.84 0.91
CA ILE A 346 -14.85 19.53 -0.33
C ILE A 346 -14.90 20.67 -1.35
N SER A 347 -15.58 21.77 -1.05
CA SER A 347 -15.56 22.96 -1.87
C SER A 347 -14.16 23.60 -1.90
N THR A 348 -13.92 24.46 -2.87
CA THR A 348 -12.66 25.24 -2.96
C THR A 348 -12.39 26.09 -1.72
N LEU A 349 -13.42 26.37 -0.90
CA LEU A 349 -13.31 27.12 0.34
C LEU A 349 -12.75 26.31 1.49
N ALA A 350 -12.90 24.98 1.47
CA ALA A 350 -12.50 24.06 2.54
C ALA A 350 -12.85 24.62 3.94
N LEU A 351 -14.11 24.94 4.17
CA LEU A 351 -14.59 25.47 5.43
C LEU A 351 -14.79 24.35 6.45
N SER A 352 -14.46 24.63 7.71
CA SER A 352 -14.79 23.72 8.81
C SER A 352 -16.30 23.61 8.97
N PHE A 353 -16.80 22.46 9.36
CA PHE A 353 -18.22 22.24 9.64
C PHE A 353 -18.40 21.25 10.81
N ASP A 354 -19.58 21.34 11.45
CA ASP A 354 -19.93 20.43 12.53
C ASP A 354 -20.47 19.11 11.98
N HIS A 355 -19.66 18.05 12.06
CA HIS A 355 -20.07 16.72 11.65
C HIS A 355 -21.24 16.15 12.43
N ASP A 356 -21.41 16.57 13.69
CA ASP A 356 -22.48 16.06 14.55
C ASP A 356 -23.84 16.69 14.18
N ARG A 357 -23.83 17.76 13.38
CA ARG A 357 -25.02 18.39 12.81
C ARG A 357 -25.59 17.58 11.63
N TYR A 358 -24.72 16.86 10.90
CA TYR A 358 -25.15 16.05 9.77
C TYR A 358 -25.71 14.70 10.24
N PRO A 359 -26.87 14.28 9.70
CA PRO A 359 -27.44 12.98 10.02
C PRO A 359 -26.56 11.85 9.48
N THR A 360 -26.65 10.71 10.14
CA THR A 360 -26.09 9.50 9.56
C THR A 360 -26.97 9.04 8.39
N TYR A 361 -26.32 8.69 7.28
CA TYR A 361 -26.96 8.04 6.14
C TYR A 361 -26.35 6.64 5.96
N ASN A 362 -27.22 5.61 5.93
CA ASN A 362 -26.78 4.19 6.02
C ASN A 362 -25.81 3.97 7.20
N SER A 363 -26.10 4.53 8.34
CA SER A 363 -25.32 4.47 9.59
C SER A 363 -23.96 5.17 9.55
N LEU A 364 -23.59 5.88 8.46
CA LEU A 364 -22.34 6.60 8.32
C LEU A 364 -22.55 8.12 8.45
N GLN A 365 -21.66 8.78 9.15
CA GLN A 365 -21.50 10.23 9.11
C GLN A 365 -20.76 10.63 7.82
N PRO A 366 -20.75 11.94 7.46
CA PRO A 366 -19.95 12.43 6.33
C PRO A 366 -18.50 11.93 6.43
N SER A 367 -18.10 11.07 5.49
CA SER A 367 -16.82 10.35 5.53
C SER A 367 -16.55 9.62 4.22
N PHE A 368 -15.32 9.17 4.05
CA PHE A 368 -15.00 8.10 3.12
C PHE A 368 -14.85 6.80 3.92
N ALA A 369 -15.73 5.84 3.66
CA ALA A 369 -15.74 4.56 4.36
C ALA A 369 -15.53 3.41 3.37
N THR A 370 -14.76 2.42 3.79
CA THR A 370 -14.48 1.20 3.02
C THR A 370 -14.56 -0.01 3.94
N SER A 371 -15.38 -0.98 3.60
CA SER A 371 -15.42 -2.30 4.22
C SER A 371 -14.87 -3.32 3.24
N SER A 372 -13.79 -3.98 3.59
CA SER A 372 -13.06 -4.89 2.71
C SER A 372 -13.02 -6.30 3.27
N HIS A 373 -13.18 -7.29 2.40
CA HIS A 373 -13.03 -8.70 2.69
C HIS A 373 -12.17 -9.32 1.61
N HIS A 374 -11.07 -9.95 2.00
CA HIS A 374 -10.09 -10.57 1.13
C HIS A 374 -9.91 -12.04 1.50
N ALA A 375 -9.94 -12.92 0.52
CA ALA A 375 -9.65 -14.34 0.71
C ALA A 375 -8.62 -14.79 -0.34
N ASP A 376 -7.58 -15.49 0.10
CA ASP A 376 -6.54 -16.08 -0.74
C ASP A 376 -6.35 -17.55 -0.37
N LEU A 377 -6.46 -18.41 -1.36
CA LEU A 377 -6.13 -19.83 -1.24
C LEU A 377 -5.00 -20.13 -2.22
N SER A 378 -3.83 -20.47 -1.71
CA SER A 378 -2.69 -20.78 -2.56
C SER A 378 -2.05 -22.11 -2.22
N TYR A 379 -1.47 -22.73 -3.25
CA TYR A 379 -0.71 -23.96 -3.15
C TYR A 379 0.62 -23.83 -3.84
N SER A 380 1.69 -24.12 -3.13
CA SER A 380 3.06 -24.08 -3.64
C SER A 380 3.72 -25.44 -3.56
N HIS A 381 4.41 -25.85 -4.61
CA HIS A 381 5.20 -27.07 -4.62
C HIS A 381 6.45 -26.92 -5.49
N GLN A 382 7.43 -27.77 -5.25
CA GLN A 382 8.70 -27.78 -5.97
C GLN A 382 8.84 -29.10 -6.74
N ILE A 383 9.22 -28.99 -8.01
CA ILE A 383 9.55 -30.13 -8.88
C ILE A 383 10.97 -29.92 -9.37
N GLY A 384 11.95 -30.61 -8.75
CA GLY A 384 13.37 -30.39 -9.05
C GLY A 384 13.78 -28.93 -8.83
N HIS A 385 14.17 -28.22 -9.89
CA HIS A 385 14.58 -26.82 -9.85
C HIS A 385 13.44 -25.84 -10.13
N LEU A 386 12.22 -26.33 -10.37
CA LEU A 386 11.03 -25.53 -10.67
C LEU A 386 10.15 -25.41 -9.44
N ASN A 387 9.94 -24.18 -8.98
CA ASN A 387 8.94 -23.83 -7.96
C ASN A 387 7.68 -23.34 -8.66
N LEU A 388 6.52 -23.88 -8.30
CA LEU A 388 5.21 -23.48 -8.82
C LEU A 388 4.31 -23.04 -7.68
N LYS A 389 3.59 -21.95 -7.89
CA LYS A 389 2.55 -21.46 -6.99
C LYS A 389 1.28 -21.20 -7.80
N TYR A 390 0.17 -21.74 -7.32
CA TYR A 390 -1.18 -21.46 -7.80
C TYR A 390 -1.91 -20.68 -6.71
N ALA A 391 -2.70 -19.70 -7.10
CA ALA A 391 -3.54 -18.99 -6.15
C ALA A 391 -4.92 -18.71 -6.76
N ALA A 392 -5.94 -18.78 -5.92
CA ALA A 392 -7.28 -18.32 -6.20
C ALA A 392 -7.65 -17.26 -5.16
N THR A 393 -8.15 -16.12 -5.61
CA THR A 393 -8.47 -14.99 -4.75
C THR A 393 -9.93 -14.57 -4.92
N TYR A 394 -10.50 -14.06 -3.84
CA TYR A 394 -11.80 -13.42 -3.84
C TYR A 394 -11.74 -12.18 -2.99
N ASP A 395 -12.21 -11.07 -3.56
CA ASP A 395 -12.31 -9.78 -2.90
C ASP A 395 -13.73 -9.27 -2.95
N LYS A 396 -14.21 -8.71 -1.84
CA LYS A 396 -15.44 -7.97 -1.75
C LYS A 396 -15.19 -6.67 -1.02
N ILE A 397 -15.46 -5.54 -1.69
CA ILE A 397 -15.24 -4.22 -1.12
C ILE A 397 -16.52 -3.40 -1.28
N ASP A 398 -17.02 -2.89 -0.16
CA ASP A 398 -18.10 -1.93 -0.10
C ASP A 398 -17.47 -0.55 0.17
N PHE A 399 -17.64 0.40 -0.74
CA PHE A 399 -17.13 1.76 -0.56
C PHE A 399 -18.27 2.77 -0.51
N THR A 400 -18.10 3.80 0.33
CA THR A 400 -19.05 4.89 0.48
C THR A 400 -18.29 6.21 0.60
N ARG A 401 -18.68 7.19 -0.19
CA ARG A 401 -18.27 8.59 -0.05
C ARG A 401 -19.49 9.43 0.29
N TYR A 402 -19.58 9.84 1.55
CA TYR A 402 -20.57 10.81 2.01
C TYR A 402 -19.82 12.11 2.30
N GLN A 403 -19.95 13.09 1.43
CA GLN A 403 -19.14 14.30 1.43
C GLN A 403 -20.02 15.52 1.57
N VAL A 404 -19.61 16.47 2.42
CA VAL A 404 -20.22 17.80 2.49
C VAL A 404 -19.54 18.70 1.46
N ILE A 405 -20.29 19.10 0.45
CA ILE A 405 -19.79 19.98 -0.61
C ILE A 405 -19.77 21.41 -0.09
N ASN A 406 -20.85 21.86 0.50
CA ASN A 406 -21.00 23.19 1.10
C ASN A 406 -21.90 23.10 2.32
N ASP A 407 -21.55 23.79 3.41
CA ASP A 407 -22.30 23.82 4.68
C ASP A 407 -23.29 25.00 4.77
N ASN A 408 -23.25 25.91 3.82
CA ASN A 408 -24.12 27.09 3.76
C ASN A 408 -25.16 26.96 2.66
N PRO A 409 -26.28 27.70 2.71
CA PRO A 409 -27.19 27.82 1.59
C PRO A 409 -26.44 28.17 0.31
N MET A 410 -26.78 27.48 -0.77
CA MET A 410 -26.13 27.65 -2.08
C MET A 410 -27.16 28.03 -3.13
N PRO A 411 -27.37 29.36 -3.37
CA PRO A 411 -28.25 29.85 -4.42
C PRO A 411 -27.84 29.27 -5.79
N ASN A 412 -28.83 29.02 -6.64
CA ASN A 412 -28.62 28.47 -7.97
C ASN A 412 -27.88 27.12 -8.05
N ALA A 413 -27.83 26.37 -6.95
CA ALA A 413 -27.20 25.06 -6.94
C ALA A 413 -27.86 24.07 -7.90
N ALA A 414 -29.20 24.12 -8.05
CA ALA A 414 -29.91 23.28 -8.99
C ALA A 414 -29.46 23.53 -10.44
N LEU A 415 -29.26 24.79 -10.81
CA LEU A 415 -28.72 25.13 -12.13
C LEU A 415 -27.26 24.70 -12.30
N ALA A 416 -26.44 24.93 -11.30
CA ALA A 416 -25.03 24.57 -11.32
C ALA A 416 -24.81 23.04 -11.45
N PHE A 417 -25.72 22.24 -10.89
CA PHE A 417 -25.66 20.77 -10.95
C PHE A 417 -26.64 20.15 -11.95
N ASN A 418 -27.25 20.96 -12.82
CA ASN A 418 -28.25 20.57 -13.84
C ASN A 418 -29.41 19.75 -13.22
N LEU A 419 -29.88 20.21 -12.06
CA LEU A 419 -31.05 19.70 -11.37
C LEU A 419 -32.29 20.48 -11.80
N SER A 420 -33.49 20.01 -11.42
CA SER A 420 -34.69 20.75 -11.70
C SER A 420 -34.71 22.11 -10.97
N THR A 421 -35.20 23.17 -11.61
CA THR A 421 -35.25 24.50 -11.01
C THR A 421 -36.16 24.60 -9.77
N GLU A 422 -37.06 23.62 -9.58
CA GLU A 422 -37.85 23.50 -8.37
C GLU A 422 -37.00 23.23 -7.11
N LEU A 423 -35.78 22.73 -7.29
CA LEU A 423 -34.83 22.47 -6.18
C LEU A 423 -34.02 23.71 -5.81
N ASP A 424 -34.03 24.76 -6.60
CA ASP A 424 -33.24 25.97 -6.34
C ASP A 424 -33.63 26.67 -5.04
N SER A 425 -34.95 26.78 -4.76
CA SER A 425 -35.46 27.35 -3.51
C SER A 425 -35.01 26.51 -2.31
N VAL A 426 -34.96 25.20 -2.48
CA VAL A 426 -34.56 24.27 -1.44
C VAL A 426 -33.08 24.45 -1.06
N PHE A 427 -32.19 24.57 -2.05
CA PHE A 427 -30.76 24.82 -1.77
C PHE A 427 -30.48 26.24 -1.29
N THR A 428 -31.37 27.19 -1.61
CA THR A 428 -31.26 28.57 -1.15
C THR A 428 -31.76 28.72 0.29
N ASP A 429 -32.87 28.03 0.64
CA ASP A 429 -33.57 28.23 1.90
C ASP A 429 -33.04 27.30 3.02
N TYR A 430 -32.57 26.12 2.63
CA TYR A 430 -32.16 25.07 3.54
C TYR A 430 -30.65 24.89 3.52
N GLY A 431 -29.82 25.31 4.08
CA GLY A 431 -28.35 25.18 4.02
C GLY A 431 -27.84 23.77 3.79
N GLY A 432 -26.69 23.73 3.22
CA GLY A 432 -25.92 22.52 3.06
C GLY A 432 -26.20 21.70 1.79
N LEU A 433 -25.15 21.46 1.03
CA LEU A 433 -25.18 20.51 -0.08
C LEU A 433 -24.23 19.37 0.23
N SER A 434 -24.75 18.15 0.20
CA SER A 434 -23.97 16.94 0.38
C SER A 434 -24.08 16.02 -0.82
N ARG A 435 -23.09 15.13 -0.96
CA ARG A 435 -23.02 14.12 -2.03
C ARG A 435 -22.78 12.76 -1.40
N TYR A 436 -23.57 11.79 -1.81
CA TYR A 436 -23.42 10.41 -1.39
C TYR A 436 -23.16 9.51 -2.60
N ILE A 437 -22.07 8.79 -2.59
CA ILE A 437 -21.70 7.80 -3.60
C ILE A 437 -21.41 6.51 -2.87
N ASN A 438 -22.07 5.42 -3.25
CA ASN A 438 -21.70 4.10 -2.74
C ASN A 438 -21.68 3.07 -3.85
N GLY A 439 -20.89 2.02 -3.66
CA GLY A 439 -20.81 0.88 -4.56
C GLY A 439 -20.28 -0.35 -3.83
N GLN A 440 -20.65 -1.50 -4.36
CA GLN A 440 -20.16 -2.80 -3.92
C GLN A 440 -19.45 -3.48 -5.08
N GLU A 441 -18.20 -3.83 -4.89
CA GLU A 441 -17.42 -4.57 -5.87
C GLU A 441 -17.10 -5.99 -5.41
N GLN A 442 -16.96 -6.87 -6.37
CA GLN A 442 -16.44 -8.21 -6.21
C GLN A 442 -15.36 -8.46 -7.25
N ASN A 443 -14.32 -9.17 -6.88
CA ASN A 443 -13.27 -9.59 -7.79
C ASN A 443 -12.93 -11.06 -7.55
N TYR A 444 -12.78 -11.80 -8.66
CA TYR A 444 -12.35 -13.19 -8.66
C TYR A 444 -11.04 -13.28 -9.43
N GLY A 445 -9.99 -13.69 -8.75
CA GLY A 445 -8.67 -13.81 -9.32
C GLY A 445 -8.18 -15.24 -9.38
N PHE A 446 -7.41 -15.56 -10.42
CA PHE A 446 -6.65 -16.81 -10.53
C PHE A 446 -5.26 -16.51 -11.03
N GLN A 447 -4.25 -17.06 -10.34
CA GLN A 447 -2.85 -16.78 -10.63
C GLN A 447 -2.02 -18.05 -10.66
N VAL A 448 -1.09 -18.11 -11.62
CA VAL A 448 -0.04 -19.14 -11.67
C VAL A 448 1.31 -18.44 -11.75
N LYS A 449 2.21 -18.81 -10.87
CA LYS A 449 3.60 -18.32 -10.85
C LYS A 449 4.56 -19.50 -10.88
N GLY A 450 5.61 -19.37 -11.65
CA GLY A 450 6.69 -20.34 -11.72
C GLY A 450 8.05 -19.66 -11.60
N ASN A 451 9.00 -20.38 -11.03
CA ASN A 451 10.38 -19.95 -11.01
C ASN A 451 11.30 -21.16 -11.17
N TYR A 452 12.12 -21.12 -12.21
CA TYR A 452 13.09 -22.15 -12.54
C TYR A 452 14.49 -21.65 -12.23
N ALA A 453 15.16 -22.26 -11.25
CA ALA A 453 16.55 -21.97 -10.91
C ALA A 453 17.51 -22.83 -11.70
N TYR A 454 18.60 -22.27 -12.19
CA TYR A 454 19.63 -22.98 -12.96
C TYR A 454 21.05 -22.58 -12.53
N THR A 455 21.99 -23.50 -12.71
CA THR A 455 23.43 -23.28 -12.54
C THR A 455 24.14 -23.87 -13.75
N MET A 456 25.06 -23.10 -14.34
CA MET A 456 25.83 -23.50 -15.53
C MET A 456 27.32 -23.33 -15.22
N GLY A 457 27.99 -24.46 -14.89
CA GLY A 457 29.36 -24.41 -14.36
C GLY A 457 29.48 -23.64 -13.04
N ASP A 458 30.72 -23.28 -12.67
CA ASP A 458 31.00 -22.70 -11.35
C ASP A 458 30.67 -21.21 -11.23
N ASN A 459 30.58 -20.51 -12.35
CA ASN A 459 30.50 -19.04 -12.37
C ASN A 459 29.17 -18.46 -12.85
N HIS A 460 28.24 -19.28 -13.31
CA HIS A 460 26.96 -18.84 -13.86
C HIS A 460 25.81 -19.48 -13.10
N LYS A 461 24.99 -18.68 -12.48
CA LYS A 461 23.74 -19.11 -11.86
C LYS A 461 22.63 -18.11 -12.18
N GLY A 462 21.40 -18.58 -12.17
CA GLY A 462 20.30 -17.69 -12.47
C GLY A 462 18.96 -18.31 -12.21
N SER A 463 17.91 -17.55 -12.53
CA SER A 463 16.54 -18.01 -12.48
C SER A 463 15.70 -17.37 -13.59
N ILE A 464 14.68 -18.12 -14.02
CA ILE A 464 13.65 -17.67 -14.93
C ILE A 464 12.33 -17.70 -14.17
N GLY A 465 11.81 -16.51 -13.88
CA GLY A 465 10.49 -16.34 -13.27
C GLY A 465 9.45 -16.08 -14.37
N PHE A 466 8.29 -16.69 -14.25
CA PHE A 466 7.17 -16.47 -15.16
C PHE A 466 5.85 -16.56 -14.40
N GLY A 467 4.82 -15.96 -14.93
CA GLY A 467 3.48 -16.06 -14.35
C GLY A 467 2.42 -15.52 -15.28
N ALA A 468 1.20 -15.91 -14.98
CA ALA A 468 -0.02 -15.41 -15.59
C ALA A 468 -1.07 -15.22 -14.52
N GLU A 469 -1.90 -14.20 -14.71
CA GLU A 469 -2.99 -13.86 -13.81
C GLU A 469 -4.23 -13.51 -14.62
N TYR A 470 -5.39 -13.88 -14.12
CA TYR A 470 -6.69 -13.50 -14.66
C TYR A 470 -7.54 -12.95 -13.52
N ASN A 471 -8.20 -11.83 -13.77
CA ASN A 471 -9.14 -11.22 -12.83
C ASN A 471 -10.47 -10.91 -13.54
N HIS A 472 -11.56 -11.23 -12.87
CA HIS A 472 -12.91 -10.83 -13.22
C HIS A 472 -13.44 -9.89 -12.15
N PHE A 473 -13.53 -8.63 -12.47
CA PHE A 473 -14.10 -7.58 -11.62
C PHE A 473 -15.57 -7.37 -11.97
N GLN A 474 -16.40 -7.21 -10.96
CA GLN A 474 -17.81 -6.89 -11.07
C GLN A 474 -18.18 -5.81 -10.07
N LEU A 475 -18.89 -4.80 -10.52
CA LEU A 475 -19.56 -3.81 -9.68
C LEU A 475 -21.05 -4.09 -9.68
N ASP A 476 -21.63 -4.41 -8.50
CA ASP A 476 -23.00 -4.87 -8.39
C ASP A 476 -24.01 -3.72 -8.46
N ASP A 477 -23.78 -2.64 -7.74
CA ASP A 477 -24.62 -1.44 -7.76
C ASP A 477 -23.78 -0.24 -7.37
N MET A 478 -23.93 0.84 -8.10
CA MET A 478 -23.34 2.13 -7.75
C MET A 478 -24.43 3.19 -7.77
N ARG A 479 -24.57 3.90 -6.66
CA ARG A 479 -25.54 4.96 -6.48
C ARG A 479 -24.83 6.29 -6.31
N TYR A 480 -25.42 7.30 -6.89
CA TYR A 480 -25.00 8.68 -6.79
C TYR A 480 -26.19 9.54 -6.38
N GLN A 481 -26.11 10.20 -5.22
CA GLN A 481 -27.21 10.97 -4.65
C GLN A 481 -26.70 12.32 -4.16
N PHE A 482 -27.56 13.34 -4.23
CA PHE A 482 -27.32 14.61 -3.55
C PHE A 482 -28.24 14.73 -2.34
N GLY A 483 -27.79 15.46 -1.33
CA GLY A 483 -28.54 15.77 -0.13
C GLY A 483 -28.53 17.27 0.16
N TYR A 484 -29.54 17.74 0.85
CA TYR A 484 -29.67 19.11 1.32
C TYR A 484 -30.26 19.12 2.73
N ASP A 485 -30.18 20.29 3.41
CA ASP A 485 -30.77 20.53 4.72
C ASP A 485 -30.40 19.47 5.76
N PHE A 486 -29.16 18.95 5.69
CA PHE A 486 -28.60 17.97 6.59
C PHE A 486 -29.43 16.69 6.81
N GLU A 487 -30.72 16.70 6.51
CA GLU A 487 -31.64 15.61 6.76
C GLU A 487 -32.13 14.89 5.50
N LYS A 488 -32.05 15.54 4.34
CA LYS A 488 -32.65 15.04 3.11
C LYS A 488 -31.62 14.75 2.06
N ILE A 489 -31.56 13.50 1.65
CA ILE A 489 -30.79 13.07 0.49
C ILE A 489 -31.77 12.73 -0.63
N PHE A 490 -31.59 13.36 -1.79
CA PHE A 490 -32.45 13.10 -2.90
C PHE A 490 -32.28 11.68 -3.41
N PRO A 491 -33.32 10.86 -3.40
CA PRO A 491 -33.27 9.59 -4.10
C PRO A 491 -33.04 9.87 -5.58
N VAL A 492 -32.18 9.12 -6.15
CA VAL A 492 -31.89 9.23 -7.57
C VAL A 492 -32.93 8.44 -8.33
N ASP A 493 -34.00 9.10 -8.74
CA ASP A 493 -35.09 8.46 -9.46
C ASP A 493 -34.82 8.28 -10.97
N SER A 494 -33.73 8.87 -11.47
CA SER A 494 -33.34 8.75 -12.87
C SER A 494 -32.25 7.73 -13.09
N GLU A 495 -32.30 6.98 -14.18
CA GLU A 495 -31.23 6.06 -14.61
C GLU A 495 -29.87 6.78 -14.78
N ILE A 496 -29.87 8.07 -15.04
CA ILE A 496 -28.72 8.94 -15.22
C ILE A 496 -27.83 8.94 -13.97
N ARG A 497 -28.42 8.81 -12.79
CA ARG A 497 -27.71 8.89 -11.50
C ARG A 497 -27.39 7.52 -10.89
N LYS A 498 -27.84 6.46 -11.55
CA LYS A 498 -27.39 5.10 -11.27
C LYS A 498 -26.22 4.82 -12.19
N ALA A 499 -25.01 4.76 -11.67
CA ALA A 499 -23.85 4.32 -12.45
C ALA A 499 -23.98 2.85 -12.88
N GLY A 500 -24.98 2.15 -12.31
CA GLY A 500 -25.39 0.82 -12.71
C GLY A 500 -24.34 -0.25 -12.39
N LYS A 501 -24.63 -1.44 -12.91
CA LYS A 501 -23.73 -2.59 -12.86
C LYS A 501 -22.68 -2.51 -13.95
N GLY A 502 -21.53 -3.09 -13.72
CA GLY A 502 -20.50 -3.21 -14.74
C GLY A 502 -19.48 -4.27 -14.38
N SER A 503 -18.82 -4.80 -15.39
CA SER A 503 -17.77 -5.79 -15.21
C SER A 503 -16.60 -5.55 -16.14
N GLU A 504 -15.41 -5.93 -15.71
CA GLU A 504 -14.19 -5.87 -16.49
C GLU A 504 -13.42 -7.16 -16.34
N ASN A 505 -12.75 -7.57 -17.41
CA ASN A 505 -11.87 -8.73 -17.39
C ASN A 505 -10.45 -8.28 -17.68
N SER A 506 -9.50 -8.74 -16.89
CA SER A 506 -8.10 -8.53 -17.16
C SER A 506 -7.32 -9.84 -17.15
N GLY A 507 -6.32 -9.89 -18.00
CA GLY A 507 -5.38 -10.99 -18.06
C GLY A 507 -4.00 -10.46 -18.33
N ASP A 508 -3.00 -11.04 -17.68
CA ASP A 508 -1.64 -10.62 -17.84
C ASP A 508 -0.68 -11.79 -17.79
N ALA A 509 0.50 -11.57 -18.34
CA ALA A 509 1.60 -12.52 -18.28
C ALA A 509 2.93 -11.78 -18.14
N TYR A 510 3.86 -12.36 -17.39
CA TYR A 510 5.19 -11.82 -17.25
C TYR A 510 6.28 -12.88 -17.38
N LEU A 511 7.44 -12.41 -17.80
CA LEU A 511 8.68 -13.16 -17.84
C LEU A 511 9.78 -12.33 -17.20
N GLN A 512 10.57 -12.96 -16.33
CA GLN A 512 11.71 -12.35 -15.65
C GLN A 512 12.93 -13.26 -15.76
N LEU A 513 14.07 -12.69 -16.10
CA LEU A 513 15.38 -13.35 -16.09
C LEU A 513 16.26 -12.70 -15.05
N LYS A 514 16.82 -13.49 -14.15
CA LYS A 514 17.98 -13.11 -13.33
C LYS A 514 19.15 -13.99 -13.71
N HIS A 515 20.24 -13.39 -14.14
CA HIS A 515 21.47 -14.12 -14.47
C HIS A 515 22.63 -13.48 -13.72
N GLN A 516 23.32 -14.26 -12.94
CA GLN A 516 24.54 -13.86 -12.23
C GLN A 516 25.76 -14.50 -12.89
N TRP A 517 26.71 -13.67 -13.25
CA TRP A 517 28.04 -14.05 -13.67
C TRP A 517 29.07 -13.43 -12.74
N GLN A 518 29.67 -14.28 -11.90
CA GLN A 518 30.58 -13.82 -10.82
C GLN A 518 29.97 -12.69 -9.97
N SER A 519 30.51 -11.47 -10.10
CA SER A 519 30.06 -10.26 -9.39
C SER A 519 28.98 -9.46 -10.10
N PHE A 520 28.61 -9.82 -11.32
CA PHE A 520 27.61 -9.12 -12.11
C PHE A 520 26.29 -9.85 -12.10
N ILE A 521 25.19 -9.13 -11.90
CA ILE A 521 23.83 -9.64 -12.00
C ILE A 521 23.09 -8.80 -13.03
N LEU A 522 22.57 -9.47 -14.06
CA LEU A 522 21.55 -8.93 -14.96
C LEU A 522 20.17 -9.37 -14.45
N ASN A 523 19.29 -8.42 -14.23
CA ASN A 523 17.87 -8.68 -13.98
C ASN A 523 17.05 -7.97 -15.05
N ALA A 524 16.33 -8.73 -15.88
CA ALA A 524 15.50 -8.20 -16.95
C ALA A 524 14.12 -8.83 -16.87
N GLY A 525 13.09 -8.03 -17.03
CA GLY A 525 11.71 -8.50 -16.97
C GLY A 525 10.80 -7.71 -17.90
N VAL A 526 9.73 -8.36 -18.31
CA VAL A 526 8.68 -7.75 -19.12
C VAL A 526 7.34 -8.34 -18.68
N ARG A 527 6.33 -7.50 -18.60
CA ARG A 527 4.94 -7.89 -18.37
C ARG A 527 4.08 -7.27 -19.45
N TYR A 528 3.15 -8.05 -19.93
CA TYR A 528 2.07 -7.62 -20.80
C TYR A 528 0.76 -7.72 -20.06
N ASP A 529 0.00 -6.63 -20.05
CA ASP A 529 -1.30 -6.50 -19.42
C ASP A 529 -2.38 -6.23 -20.47
N TYR A 530 -3.43 -7.03 -20.44
CA TYR A 530 -4.64 -6.89 -21.23
C TYR A 530 -5.83 -6.64 -20.33
N LYS A 531 -6.69 -5.68 -20.67
CA LYS A 531 -7.92 -5.43 -19.94
C LYS A 531 -9.03 -5.07 -20.91
N LYS A 532 -10.16 -5.77 -20.83
CA LYS A 532 -11.40 -5.41 -21.49
C LYS A 532 -12.25 -4.60 -20.53
N ARG A 533 -12.39 -3.31 -20.80
CA ARG A 533 -13.15 -2.37 -19.99
C ARG A 533 -14.66 -2.55 -20.20
N TYR A 534 -15.48 -2.05 -19.27
CA TYR A 534 -16.94 -2.12 -19.31
C TYR A 534 -17.56 -1.44 -20.55
N ASP A 535 -16.90 -0.43 -21.12
CA ASP A 535 -17.29 0.33 -22.31
C ASP A 535 -16.89 -0.37 -23.63
N GLY A 536 -16.33 -1.57 -23.54
CA GLY A 536 -15.87 -2.36 -24.66
C GLY A 536 -14.49 -2.01 -25.21
N ARG A 537 -13.86 -0.94 -24.70
CA ARG A 537 -12.47 -0.60 -25.06
C ARG A 537 -11.50 -1.62 -24.49
N GLU A 538 -10.42 -1.83 -25.22
CA GLU A 538 -9.36 -2.74 -24.82
C GLU A 538 -8.10 -1.97 -24.47
N LEU A 539 -7.50 -2.33 -23.35
CA LEU A 539 -6.22 -1.82 -22.88
C LEU A 539 -5.14 -2.84 -23.14
N HIS A 540 -4.03 -2.40 -23.71
CA HIS A 540 -2.82 -3.18 -23.95
C HIS A 540 -1.63 -2.39 -23.43
N GLU A 541 -0.96 -2.88 -22.38
CA GLU A 541 0.22 -2.20 -21.83
C GLU A 541 1.39 -3.16 -21.70
N LEU A 542 2.58 -2.64 -22.00
CA LEU A 542 3.85 -3.34 -21.84
C LEU A 542 4.71 -2.62 -20.81
N SER A 543 5.15 -3.36 -19.79
CA SER A 543 5.93 -2.85 -18.66
C SER A 543 7.31 -3.52 -18.60
N PRO A 544 8.34 -2.99 -19.29
CA PRO A 544 9.70 -3.49 -19.22
C PRO A 544 10.43 -3.00 -17.97
N ARG A 545 11.38 -3.83 -17.49
CA ARG A 545 12.37 -3.49 -16.47
C ARG A 545 13.71 -4.12 -16.80
N VAL A 546 14.78 -3.36 -16.56
CA VAL A 546 16.17 -3.87 -16.67
C VAL A 546 16.98 -3.31 -15.51
N ALA A 547 17.79 -4.15 -14.87
CA ALA A 547 18.73 -3.72 -13.86
C ALA A 547 20.07 -4.46 -14.04
N LEU A 548 21.15 -3.72 -13.89
CA LEU A 548 22.53 -4.20 -13.84
C LEU A 548 23.06 -3.98 -12.43
N ILE A 549 23.54 -5.05 -11.81
CA ILE A 549 24.04 -4.99 -10.43
C ILE A 549 25.48 -5.48 -10.42
N LEU A 550 26.38 -4.67 -9.87
CA LEU A 550 27.74 -5.06 -9.52
C LEU A 550 27.81 -5.35 -8.03
N LEU A 551 27.97 -6.62 -7.69
CA LEU A 551 28.03 -7.09 -6.31
C LEU A 551 29.48 -7.30 -5.90
N ARG A 552 29.92 -6.66 -4.82
CA ARG A 552 31.24 -6.82 -4.20
C ARG A 552 31.11 -7.20 -2.73
N PRO A 553 32.12 -7.80 -2.11
CA PRO A 553 32.04 -8.28 -0.73
C PRO A 553 31.64 -7.22 0.30
N LYS A 554 31.91 -5.94 0.04
CA LYS A 554 31.64 -4.84 0.97
C LYS A 554 30.66 -3.80 0.45
N TRP A 555 30.29 -3.83 -0.82
CA TRP A 555 29.40 -2.84 -1.43
C TRP A 555 28.74 -3.38 -2.68
N ASN A 556 27.69 -2.75 -3.11
CA ASN A 556 27.00 -3.00 -4.38
C ASN A 556 26.71 -1.68 -5.10
N LEU A 557 26.65 -1.78 -6.44
CA LEU A 557 26.23 -0.68 -7.31
C LEU A 557 25.15 -1.23 -8.23
N LYS A 558 24.02 -0.51 -8.34
CA LYS A 558 22.86 -0.91 -9.13
C LYS A 558 22.47 0.22 -10.08
N LEU A 559 22.29 -0.12 -11.36
CA LEU A 559 21.69 0.76 -12.35
C LEU A 559 20.39 0.13 -12.83
N SER A 560 19.28 0.83 -12.76
CA SER A 560 17.99 0.29 -13.16
C SER A 560 17.16 1.28 -13.97
N TYR A 561 16.38 0.71 -14.90
CA TYR A 561 15.32 1.37 -15.63
C TYR A 561 14.03 0.56 -15.47
N SER A 562 12.90 1.25 -15.27
CA SER A 562 11.58 0.63 -15.24
C SER A 562 10.51 1.57 -15.78
N LYS A 563 9.51 0.97 -16.47
CA LYS A 563 8.27 1.62 -16.86
C LYS A 563 7.12 0.99 -16.07
N SER A 564 6.23 1.82 -15.55
CA SER A 564 4.97 1.39 -14.95
C SER A 564 3.81 2.19 -15.51
N PHE A 565 2.61 1.62 -15.34
CA PHE A 565 1.35 2.27 -15.66
C PHE A 565 0.33 2.02 -14.54
N VAL A 566 -0.72 2.84 -14.52
CA VAL A 566 -1.95 2.58 -13.80
C VAL A 566 -3.14 2.92 -14.70
N ASP A 567 -4.08 1.98 -14.83
CA ASP A 567 -5.31 2.24 -15.57
C ASP A 567 -6.20 3.22 -14.82
N ALA A 568 -6.92 4.06 -15.56
CA ALA A 568 -7.91 4.95 -14.98
C ALA A 568 -8.90 4.17 -14.11
N PRO A 569 -9.16 4.59 -12.85
CA PRO A 569 -10.12 3.93 -11.99
C PRO A 569 -11.48 3.77 -12.67
N TYR A 570 -12.15 2.64 -12.45
CA TYR A 570 -13.50 2.41 -12.97
C TYR A 570 -14.44 3.56 -12.57
N LEU A 571 -14.36 4.00 -11.31
CA LEU A 571 -15.15 5.09 -10.78
C LEU A 571 -14.95 6.41 -11.55
N TYR A 572 -13.73 6.75 -11.95
CA TYR A 572 -13.45 7.99 -12.69
C TYR A 572 -14.07 7.97 -14.08
N ARG A 573 -13.94 6.84 -14.77
CA ARG A 573 -14.55 6.64 -16.09
C ARG A 573 -16.09 6.72 -16.02
N LYS A 574 -16.68 6.09 -15.00
CA LYS A 574 -18.15 6.16 -14.77
C LYS A 574 -18.61 7.54 -14.33
N SER A 575 -17.82 8.27 -13.55
CA SER A 575 -18.14 9.64 -13.17
C SER A 575 -18.16 10.56 -14.39
N ASN A 576 -17.24 10.37 -15.35
CA ASN A 576 -17.24 11.10 -16.60
C ASN A 576 -18.50 10.78 -17.44
N ASP A 577 -18.92 9.51 -17.53
CA ASP A 577 -20.15 9.12 -18.22
C ASP A 577 -21.38 9.80 -17.60
N ILE A 578 -21.45 9.89 -16.27
CA ILE A 578 -22.54 10.55 -15.55
C ILE A 578 -22.51 12.05 -15.80
N ALA A 579 -21.35 12.69 -15.71
CA ALA A 579 -21.20 14.11 -16.00
C ALA A 579 -21.64 14.46 -17.41
N MET A 580 -21.30 13.62 -18.39
CA MET A 580 -21.75 13.77 -19.77
C MET A 580 -23.27 13.78 -19.91
N LEU A 581 -23.96 12.89 -19.23
CA LEU A 581 -25.41 12.80 -19.26
C LEU A 581 -26.06 14.01 -18.57
N MET A 582 -25.46 14.54 -17.48
CA MET A 582 -25.98 15.71 -16.76
C MET A 582 -25.93 17.01 -17.59
N VAL A 583 -24.96 17.17 -18.46
CA VAL A 583 -24.90 18.36 -19.39
C VAL A 583 -25.65 18.17 -20.70
N GLY A 584 -26.50 17.16 -20.81
CA GLY A 584 -27.39 16.93 -21.94
C GLY A 584 -26.69 16.53 -23.25
N GLY A 585 -25.47 15.95 -23.16
CA GLY A 585 -24.73 15.46 -24.32
C GLY A 585 -24.25 16.52 -25.31
N LYS A 586 -24.36 17.82 -24.98
CA LYS A 586 -24.01 18.95 -25.87
C LYS A 586 -22.52 19.37 -25.77
N VAL A 587 -21.76 18.77 -24.87
CA VAL A 587 -20.33 19.04 -24.74
C VAL A 587 -19.61 17.90 -25.43
N GLU A 588 -18.72 18.18 -26.38
CA GLU A 588 -17.80 17.19 -26.92
C GLU A 588 -16.87 16.73 -25.78
N PHE A 589 -17.19 15.55 -25.25
CA PHE A 589 -16.31 14.96 -24.23
C PHE A 589 -15.09 14.37 -24.90
N VAL A 590 -13.98 14.66 -24.27
CA VAL A 590 -12.66 14.15 -24.60
C VAL A 590 -12.69 12.62 -24.68
N GLU A 591 -11.93 12.05 -25.61
CA GLU A 591 -11.60 10.65 -25.70
C GLU A 591 -11.39 10.04 -24.31
N GLY A 592 -11.94 8.84 -24.08
CA GLY A 592 -11.95 8.24 -22.75
C GLY A 592 -10.57 8.16 -22.13
N LEU A 593 -10.53 8.15 -20.80
CA LEU A 593 -9.30 8.21 -20.01
C LEU A 593 -8.27 7.14 -20.42
N SER A 594 -7.04 7.59 -20.67
CA SER A 594 -5.87 6.77 -20.93
C SER A 594 -5.17 6.37 -19.61
N PRO A 595 -4.38 5.31 -19.60
CA PRO A 595 -3.53 4.97 -18.46
C PRO A 595 -2.50 6.06 -18.18
N GLU A 596 -2.23 6.26 -16.91
CA GLU A 596 -1.09 7.05 -16.44
C GLU A 596 0.20 6.23 -16.56
N ARG A 597 1.33 6.90 -16.83
CA ARG A 597 2.62 6.21 -17.04
C ARG A 597 3.75 6.89 -16.31
N VAL A 598 4.68 6.09 -15.78
CA VAL A 598 5.92 6.58 -15.17
C VAL A 598 7.12 5.82 -15.74
N HIS A 599 8.14 6.55 -16.15
CA HIS A 599 9.47 6.07 -16.49
C HIS A 599 10.44 6.48 -15.39
N SER A 600 11.24 5.55 -14.87
CA SER A 600 12.21 5.79 -13.81
C SER A 600 13.58 5.25 -14.16
N PHE A 601 14.61 6.07 -13.96
CA PHE A 601 16.02 5.70 -14.00
C PHE A 601 16.59 5.87 -12.60
N GLN A 602 17.32 4.86 -12.11
CA GLN A 602 17.86 4.89 -10.75
C GLN A 602 19.30 4.35 -10.73
N LEU A 603 20.14 4.98 -9.91
CA LEU A 603 21.50 4.55 -9.61
C LEU A 603 21.68 4.47 -8.11
N SER A 604 21.89 3.27 -7.58
CA SER A 604 22.03 3.02 -6.14
C SER A 604 23.41 2.50 -5.80
N PHE A 605 23.97 3.01 -4.73
CA PHE A 605 25.18 2.49 -4.10
C PHE A 605 24.89 2.13 -2.65
N GLY A 606 25.21 0.89 -2.25
CA GLY A 606 24.94 0.40 -0.89
C GLY A 606 26.10 -0.35 -0.30
N SER A 607 26.18 -0.35 1.04
CA SER A 607 27.16 -1.11 1.81
C SER A 607 26.62 -1.47 3.20
N ASN A 608 26.93 -2.68 3.65
CA ASN A 608 26.60 -3.17 4.98
C ASN A 608 27.83 -3.72 5.74
N LYS A 609 29.04 -3.50 5.22
CA LYS A 609 30.27 -4.13 5.75
C LYS A 609 31.43 -3.16 5.97
N TRP A 610 31.25 -1.86 5.77
CA TRP A 610 32.32 -0.89 6.02
C TRP A 610 32.49 -0.61 7.51
N VAL A 611 31.37 -0.48 8.23
CA VAL A 611 31.33 -0.29 9.67
C VAL A 611 30.43 -1.36 10.25
N LYS A 612 30.86 -2.00 11.33
CA LYS A 612 30.05 -3.04 12.00
C LYS A 612 28.73 -2.46 12.48
N GLY A 613 27.64 -3.06 12.09
CA GLY A 613 26.29 -2.66 12.46
C GLY A 613 25.70 -1.50 11.65
N LEU A 614 26.43 -0.98 10.64
CA LEU A 614 25.94 0.08 9.77
C LEU A 614 25.63 -0.46 8.38
N ASP A 615 24.37 -0.33 7.98
CA ASP A 615 23.88 -0.51 6.63
C ASP A 615 23.50 0.85 6.06
N PHE A 616 23.96 1.19 4.86
CA PHE A 616 23.55 2.42 4.20
C PHE A 616 23.35 2.22 2.69
N GLU A 617 22.48 3.04 2.12
CA GLU A 617 22.25 3.14 0.68
C GLU A 617 22.09 4.60 0.28
N ILE A 618 22.74 4.98 -0.82
CA ILE A 618 22.52 6.24 -1.54
C ILE A 618 21.90 5.89 -2.87
N ASN A 619 20.76 6.50 -3.19
CA ASN A 619 20.03 6.28 -4.43
C ASN A 619 19.75 7.61 -5.13
N GLY A 620 20.29 7.78 -6.33
CA GLY A 620 19.90 8.84 -7.26
C GLY A 620 18.78 8.37 -8.16
N PHE A 621 17.78 9.21 -8.40
CA PHE A 621 16.67 8.88 -9.28
C PHE A 621 16.29 10.00 -10.22
N TYR A 622 15.71 9.64 -11.37
CA TYR A 622 15.02 10.53 -12.28
C TYR A 622 13.71 9.87 -12.73
N ASN A 623 12.59 10.55 -12.49
CA ASN A 623 11.25 10.10 -12.85
C ASN A 623 10.60 11.05 -13.85
N ARG A 624 9.91 10.47 -14.84
CA ARG A 624 9.04 11.18 -15.77
C ARG A 624 7.66 10.51 -15.75
N ALA A 625 6.68 11.22 -15.21
CA ALA A 625 5.28 10.83 -15.25
C ALA A 625 4.54 11.61 -16.35
N SER A 626 3.65 10.94 -17.06
CA SER A 626 2.80 11.52 -18.09
C SER A 626 1.39 10.96 -18.00
N ASP A 627 0.45 11.68 -18.62
CA ASP A 627 -0.96 11.31 -18.71
C ASP A 627 -1.64 11.16 -17.33
N LEU A 628 -1.10 11.85 -16.30
CA LEU A 628 -1.66 11.78 -14.95
C LEU A 628 -3.09 12.32 -14.98
N ILE A 629 -3.98 11.58 -14.31
CA ILE A 629 -5.39 11.90 -14.27
C ILE A 629 -5.63 12.96 -13.20
N MET A 630 -6.26 14.04 -13.62
CA MET A 630 -6.59 15.18 -12.77
C MET A 630 -8.11 15.34 -12.70
N THR A 631 -8.58 15.80 -11.55
CA THR A 631 -9.98 16.18 -11.38
C THR A 631 -10.20 17.54 -12.03
N HIS A 632 -11.03 17.60 -13.03
CA HIS A 632 -11.68 18.80 -13.51
C HIS A 632 -13.02 18.95 -12.81
N ILE A 633 -13.59 20.15 -12.68
CA ILE A 633 -14.79 20.43 -11.86
C ILE A 633 -15.89 19.38 -12.03
N THR A 634 -16.14 18.96 -13.25
CA THR A 634 -17.20 18.00 -13.59
C THR A 634 -16.68 16.68 -14.13
N GLU A 635 -15.39 16.58 -14.45
CA GLU A 635 -14.83 15.43 -15.13
C GLU A 635 -13.38 15.15 -14.72
N TYR A 636 -12.86 13.96 -15.07
CA TYR A 636 -11.47 13.59 -14.95
C TYR A 636 -10.80 13.68 -16.33
N LYS A 637 -9.58 14.21 -16.38
CA LYS A 637 -8.77 14.36 -17.61
C LYS A 637 -7.33 13.88 -17.44
N ASN A 638 -6.74 13.32 -18.50
CA ASN A 638 -5.31 13.04 -18.59
C ASN A 638 -4.52 14.33 -18.92
N ALA A 639 -4.38 15.21 -17.97
CA ALA A 639 -3.73 16.52 -18.14
C ALA A 639 -2.44 16.67 -17.33
N GLY A 640 -2.22 15.78 -16.33
CA GLY A 640 -1.13 15.88 -15.39
C GLY A 640 0.21 15.39 -15.93
N LYS A 641 1.28 16.04 -15.48
CA LYS A 641 2.68 15.68 -15.77
C LYS A 641 3.53 15.91 -14.53
N ASN A 642 4.60 15.12 -14.39
CA ASN A 642 5.60 15.34 -13.36
C ASN A 642 6.98 14.90 -13.85
N LYS A 643 7.99 15.73 -13.64
CA LYS A 643 9.41 15.41 -13.89
C LYS A 643 10.21 15.76 -12.65
N THR A 644 10.74 14.74 -11.99
CA THR A 644 11.52 14.91 -10.75
C THR A 644 12.84 14.19 -10.83
N CYS A 645 13.86 14.74 -10.19
CA CYS A 645 15.08 14.03 -9.84
C CYS A 645 15.39 14.23 -8.37
N GLY A 646 16.23 13.37 -7.82
CA GLY A 646 16.61 13.52 -6.41
C GLY A 646 17.66 12.51 -5.97
N VAL A 647 18.06 12.69 -4.72
CA VAL A 647 18.96 11.77 -4.01
C VAL A 647 18.32 11.38 -2.69
N GLU A 648 18.30 10.09 -2.43
CA GLU A 648 17.83 9.48 -1.20
C GLU A 648 19.03 8.85 -0.48
N LEU A 649 19.12 9.06 0.82
CA LEU A 649 20.08 8.41 1.70
C LEU A 649 19.32 7.65 2.78
N THR A 650 19.67 6.38 3.00
CA THR A 650 19.25 5.61 4.16
C THR A 650 20.47 5.14 4.92
N ALA A 651 20.43 5.15 6.26
CA ALA A 651 21.45 4.61 7.11
C ALA A 651 20.83 3.97 8.34
N ASN A 652 21.04 2.68 8.51
CA ASN A 652 20.53 1.90 9.65
C ASN A 652 21.73 1.44 10.47
N TYR A 653 21.82 1.90 11.70
CA TYR A 653 22.90 1.54 12.61
C TYR A 653 22.35 0.73 13.77
N LYS A 654 22.83 -0.49 13.93
CA LYS A 654 22.36 -1.44 14.92
C LYS A 654 23.49 -1.94 15.81
N LEU A 655 23.36 -1.67 17.10
CA LEU A 655 24.16 -2.23 18.17
C LEU A 655 23.25 -3.03 19.14
N PRO A 656 23.80 -3.88 20.02
CA PRO A 656 22.98 -4.70 20.93
C PRO A 656 21.99 -3.93 21.81
N LYS A 657 22.30 -2.68 22.15
CA LYS A 657 21.47 -1.84 23.02
C LYS A 657 21.00 -0.54 22.38
N PHE A 658 21.42 -0.27 21.15
CA PHE A 658 21.13 1.00 20.48
C PHE A 658 20.88 0.80 19.01
N THR A 659 19.81 1.43 18.51
CA THR A 659 19.49 1.51 17.07
C THR A 659 19.35 2.95 16.65
N ALA A 660 19.77 3.26 15.44
CA ALA A 660 19.54 4.55 14.81
C ALA A 660 19.20 4.34 13.34
N ASP A 661 18.00 4.71 12.97
CA ASP A 661 17.50 4.65 11.60
C ASP A 661 17.36 6.07 11.08
N PHE A 662 18.09 6.39 10.02
CA PHE A 662 18.12 7.71 9.41
C PHE A 662 17.75 7.63 7.93
N ASN A 663 16.92 8.54 7.47
CA ASN A 663 16.73 8.77 6.05
C ASN A 663 16.71 10.28 5.73
N LEU A 664 17.17 10.60 4.53
CA LEU A 664 17.17 11.93 3.95
C LEU A 664 16.79 11.83 2.49
N THR A 665 15.90 12.69 2.03
CA THR A 665 15.59 12.88 0.63
C THR A 665 15.81 14.34 0.26
N TRP A 666 16.58 14.55 -0.78
CA TRP A 666 16.59 15.82 -1.53
C TRP A 666 15.99 15.59 -2.89
N MET A 667 15.08 16.48 -3.30
CA MET A 667 14.34 16.34 -4.55
C MET A 667 14.19 17.68 -5.25
N HIS A 668 14.33 17.66 -6.56
CA HIS A 668 14.05 18.79 -7.43
C HIS A 668 13.02 18.39 -8.49
N THR A 669 11.97 19.21 -8.61
CA THR A 669 10.90 19.01 -9.59
C THR A 669 11.07 20.05 -10.71
N PHE A 670 11.27 19.56 -11.94
CA PHE A 670 11.42 20.40 -13.13
C PHE A 670 10.09 20.82 -13.73
N GLU A 671 9.08 19.95 -13.59
CA GLU A 671 7.75 20.15 -14.11
C GLU A 671 6.77 19.41 -13.22
N ALA A 672 5.75 20.08 -12.75
CA ALA A 672 4.65 19.47 -12.02
C ALA A 672 3.33 20.11 -12.46
N ASN A 673 2.42 19.28 -12.94
CA ASN A 673 1.03 19.62 -13.15
C ASN A 673 0.19 18.51 -12.51
N LEU A 674 -0.14 18.65 -11.23
CA LEU A 674 -0.74 17.61 -10.40
C LEU A 674 -2.04 18.06 -9.72
N MET A 675 -2.33 19.36 -9.75
CA MET A 675 -3.51 19.90 -9.08
C MET A 675 -4.70 19.94 -10.01
N SER A 676 -5.86 19.64 -9.44
CA SER A 676 -7.13 20.00 -10.03
C SER A 676 -7.20 21.51 -10.15
N LEU A 677 -7.91 21.95 -11.14
CA LEU A 677 -8.09 23.32 -11.55
C LEU A 677 -8.33 24.30 -10.40
N SER A 678 -7.61 25.42 -10.48
CA SER A 678 -8.06 26.64 -9.84
C SER A 678 -9.38 27.12 -10.47
N LEU A 679 -10.12 27.94 -9.75
CA LEU A 679 -11.31 28.60 -10.31
C LEU A 679 -10.98 29.38 -11.60
N GLY A 680 -9.70 29.79 -11.78
CA GLY A 680 -9.17 30.43 -12.98
C GLY A 680 -9.19 29.55 -14.22
N ASP A 681 -8.91 28.26 -14.08
CA ASP A 681 -8.98 27.31 -15.20
C ASP A 681 -10.42 27.04 -15.69
N LEU A 682 -11.45 27.39 -14.86
CA LEU A 682 -12.85 27.35 -15.23
C LEU A 682 -13.23 28.39 -16.31
N ILE A 683 -12.51 29.48 -16.33
CA ILE A 683 -12.87 30.65 -17.11
C ILE A 683 -11.98 30.78 -18.33
N ASP A 684 -10.79 30.21 -18.31
CA ASP A 684 -9.80 30.29 -19.38
C ASP A 684 -9.10 28.95 -19.65
N GLU A 685 -9.52 28.23 -20.69
CA GLU A 685 -8.86 27.00 -21.20
C GLU A 685 -7.42 27.27 -21.69
N GLY A 686 -7.00 28.53 -21.82
CA GLY A 686 -5.70 28.95 -22.35
C GLY A 686 -4.59 29.13 -21.32
N ASN A 687 -4.91 29.41 -20.07
CA ASN A 687 -3.91 29.65 -19.01
C ASN A 687 -3.67 28.39 -18.17
N LYS A 688 -2.83 27.47 -18.69
CA LYS A 688 -2.20 26.46 -17.85
C LYS A 688 -1.32 27.19 -16.85
N THR A 689 -1.78 27.35 -15.61
CA THR A 689 -0.93 27.77 -14.51
C THR A 689 0.17 26.73 -14.37
N ASP A 690 1.40 27.08 -14.74
CA ASP A 690 2.59 26.31 -14.36
C ASP A 690 2.65 26.31 -12.83
N ILE A 691 2.15 25.23 -12.25
CA ILE A 691 2.19 25.01 -10.82
C ILE A 691 3.67 24.91 -10.43
N ASP A 692 4.07 25.73 -9.48
CA ASP A 692 5.43 25.75 -8.99
C ASP A 692 5.94 24.33 -8.66
N ALA A 693 7.13 24.03 -9.14
CA ALA A 693 7.75 22.73 -9.06
C ALA A 693 7.84 22.10 -7.64
N ASN A 694 7.74 22.91 -6.59
CA ASN A 694 7.78 22.46 -5.20
C ASN A 694 6.40 22.46 -4.51
N ASN A 695 5.33 22.47 -5.27
CA ASN A 695 3.99 22.51 -4.71
C ASN A 695 3.69 21.24 -3.91
N ASN A 696 3.23 21.40 -2.67
CA ASN A 696 2.81 20.34 -1.74
C ASN A 696 3.87 19.30 -1.35
N THR A 697 5.08 19.38 -1.89
CA THR A 697 6.14 18.41 -1.60
C THR A 697 7.40 19.16 -1.17
N PRO A 698 7.93 18.91 0.04
CA PRO A 698 9.19 19.54 0.48
C PRO A 698 10.36 19.08 -0.40
N ALA A 699 11.25 20.02 -0.76
CA ALA A 699 12.48 19.68 -1.46
C ALA A 699 13.47 18.87 -0.61
N ILE A 700 13.37 18.99 0.72
CA ILE A 700 14.20 18.24 1.68
C ILE A 700 13.28 17.64 2.74
N MET A 701 13.43 16.33 2.96
CA MET A 701 12.73 15.57 4.00
C MET A 701 13.72 14.67 4.72
N SER A 702 13.60 14.55 6.03
CA SER A 702 14.49 13.69 6.81
C SER A 702 13.77 13.13 8.03
N ASN A 703 14.09 11.89 8.38
CA ASN A 703 13.65 11.23 9.61
C ASN A 703 14.86 10.63 10.33
N LEU A 704 14.88 10.75 11.65
CA LEU A 704 15.82 10.09 12.52
C LEU A 704 15.05 9.39 13.65
N VAL A 705 15.14 8.09 13.70
CA VAL A 705 14.56 7.26 14.77
C VAL A 705 15.68 6.64 15.58
N LEU A 706 15.65 6.85 16.90
CA LEU A 706 16.61 6.28 17.83
C LEU A 706 15.88 5.33 18.77
N GLY A 707 16.45 4.14 18.99
CA GLY A 707 15.99 3.18 19.96
C GLY A 707 17.11 2.83 20.94
N TRP A 708 16.83 2.82 22.25
CA TRP A 708 17.82 2.53 23.30
C TRP A 708 17.26 1.58 24.33
N GLN A 709 17.85 0.39 24.44
CA GLN A 709 17.61 -0.56 25.51
C GLN A 709 18.40 -0.15 26.76
N VAL A 710 17.82 0.71 27.60
CA VAL A 710 18.45 1.29 28.79
C VAL A 710 18.76 0.20 29.81
N THR A 711 17.78 -0.66 30.08
CA THR A 711 17.90 -1.87 30.90
C THR A 711 17.21 -3.04 30.21
N PRO A 712 17.39 -4.29 30.66
CA PRO A 712 16.62 -5.41 30.06
C PRO A 712 15.09 -5.23 30.07
N ARG A 713 14.57 -4.34 30.94
CA ARG A 713 13.15 -4.06 31.10
C ARG A 713 12.69 -2.73 30.53
N LEU A 714 13.60 -1.76 30.34
CA LEU A 714 13.27 -0.40 29.91
C LEU A 714 13.86 -0.13 28.52
N LYS A 715 12.98 0.15 27.57
CA LYS A 715 13.33 0.63 26.21
C LYS A 715 12.79 2.05 26.03
N LEU A 716 13.62 2.92 25.51
CA LEU A 716 13.24 4.28 25.11
C LEU A 716 13.44 4.43 23.61
N HIS A 717 12.62 5.25 22.99
CA HIS A 717 12.74 5.56 21.57
C HIS A 717 12.29 6.99 21.29
N THR A 718 12.87 7.58 20.25
CA THR A 718 12.53 8.93 19.81
C THR A 718 12.54 8.99 18.29
N HIS A 719 11.69 9.83 17.74
CA HIS A 719 11.60 10.08 16.30
C HIS A 719 11.61 11.59 16.06
N LEU A 720 12.54 12.06 15.25
CA LEU A 720 12.63 13.42 14.76
C LEU A 720 12.29 13.44 13.28
N LEU A 721 11.19 14.07 12.90
CA LEU A 721 10.80 14.36 11.53
C LEU A 721 11.21 15.78 11.20
N PHE A 722 11.86 15.99 10.05
CA PHE A 722 12.14 17.30 9.46
C PHE A 722 11.60 17.38 8.04
N GLU A 723 10.84 18.42 7.76
CA GLU A 723 10.35 18.76 6.42
C GLU A 723 10.76 20.20 6.10
N GLY A 724 11.43 20.38 4.96
CA GLY A 724 11.87 21.68 4.46
C GLY A 724 10.71 22.58 4.03
N LYS A 725 11.03 23.76 3.59
CA LYS A 725 10.06 24.69 3.01
C LYS A 725 9.35 24.03 1.81
N GLN A 726 8.06 24.32 1.67
CA GLN A 726 7.27 23.91 0.53
C GLN A 726 6.34 25.04 0.12
N THR A 727 5.98 25.07 -1.16
CA THR A 727 5.00 26.00 -1.68
C THR A 727 3.62 25.37 -1.62
N SER A 728 2.65 26.15 -1.25
CA SER A 728 1.22 25.80 -1.35
C SER A 728 0.44 26.96 -1.93
N TYR A 729 -0.73 26.67 -2.42
CA TYR A 729 -1.69 27.69 -2.82
C TYR A 729 -2.71 27.88 -1.70
N ASN A 730 -3.22 29.10 -1.56
CA ASN A 730 -4.28 29.44 -0.64
C ASN A 730 -5.36 30.21 -1.40
N THR A 731 -6.61 29.97 -1.08
CA THR A 731 -7.73 30.63 -1.74
C THR A 731 -8.09 31.92 -1.01
N ASP A 732 -8.21 33.01 -1.75
CA ASP A 732 -8.73 34.27 -1.25
C ASP A 732 -10.27 34.21 -1.19
N LEU A 733 -10.79 33.93 0.01
CA LEU A 733 -12.22 33.76 0.25
C LEU A 733 -13.05 34.98 -0.20
N TYR A 734 -12.52 36.18 -0.04
CA TYR A 734 -13.24 37.38 -0.44
C TYR A 734 -13.44 37.45 -1.95
N LYS A 735 -12.40 37.14 -2.72
CA LYS A 735 -12.50 37.10 -4.19
C LYS A 735 -13.40 35.94 -4.67
N VAL A 736 -13.39 34.81 -3.95
CA VAL A 736 -14.31 33.71 -4.26
C VAL A 736 -15.76 34.15 -4.09
N VAL A 737 -16.09 34.83 -2.99
CA VAL A 737 -17.44 35.41 -2.80
C VAL A 737 -17.81 36.36 -3.94
N GLN A 738 -16.88 37.26 -4.35
CA GLN A 738 -17.10 38.14 -5.48
C GLN A 738 -17.38 37.40 -6.80
N ILE A 739 -16.70 36.26 -7.01
CA ILE A 739 -16.94 35.39 -8.17
C ILE A 739 -18.34 34.78 -8.12
N TYR A 740 -18.74 34.24 -6.96
CA TYR A 740 -20.08 33.66 -6.82
C TYR A 740 -21.17 34.70 -7.04
N GLU A 741 -21.03 35.90 -6.46
CA GLU A 741 -21.95 37.01 -6.68
C GLU A 741 -22.00 37.46 -8.16
N GLY A 742 -20.83 37.51 -8.79
CA GLY A 742 -20.74 37.82 -10.23
C GLY A 742 -21.40 36.75 -11.11
N MET A 743 -21.18 35.46 -10.78
CA MET A 743 -21.83 34.34 -11.50
C MET A 743 -23.37 34.44 -11.38
N SER A 744 -23.88 34.73 -10.18
CA SER A 744 -25.32 34.93 -9.98
C SER A 744 -25.83 36.08 -10.85
N ARG A 745 -25.18 37.26 -10.81
CA ARG A 745 -25.55 38.41 -11.66
C ARG A 745 -25.50 38.06 -13.15
N MET A 746 -24.50 37.32 -13.60
CA MET A 746 -24.37 36.91 -15.00
C MET A 746 -25.54 36.01 -15.43
N ILE A 747 -25.95 35.07 -14.54
CA ILE A 747 -27.08 34.18 -14.78
C ILE A 747 -28.39 35.00 -14.87
N ASP A 748 -28.60 35.90 -13.91
CA ASP A 748 -29.80 36.77 -13.88
C ASP A 748 -29.91 37.56 -15.17
N TYR A 749 -28.85 38.23 -15.63
CA TYR A 749 -28.83 38.98 -16.90
C TYR A 749 -29.09 38.08 -18.11
N ARG A 750 -28.63 36.83 -18.13
CA ARG A 750 -28.94 35.89 -19.21
C ARG A 750 -30.40 35.48 -19.22
N ILE A 751 -31.00 35.29 -18.06
CA ILE A 751 -32.43 34.97 -17.90
C ILE A 751 -33.30 36.18 -18.37
N GLU A 752 -32.90 37.41 -18.06
CA GLU A 752 -33.56 38.65 -18.44
C GLU A 752 -33.34 39.01 -19.91
N GLY A 753 -32.47 38.28 -20.65
CA GLY A 753 -32.14 38.54 -22.05
C GLY A 753 -31.14 39.70 -22.25
N GLU A 754 -30.51 40.20 -21.17
CA GLU A 754 -29.53 41.27 -21.20
C GLU A 754 -28.12 40.78 -21.47
N TYR A 755 -27.89 40.20 -22.65
CA TYR A 755 -26.65 39.50 -22.99
C TYR A 755 -25.38 40.35 -22.94
N GLU A 756 -25.46 41.65 -23.25
CA GLU A 756 -24.32 42.57 -23.17
C GLU A 756 -23.85 42.75 -21.71
N LYS A 757 -24.80 42.86 -20.77
CA LYS A 757 -24.45 42.93 -19.35
C LYS A 757 -23.88 41.60 -18.82
N ALA A 758 -24.43 40.47 -19.27
CA ALA A 758 -23.89 39.17 -18.92
C ALA A 758 -22.45 38.98 -19.43
N LEU A 759 -22.14 39.48 -20.63
CA LEU A 759 -20.79 39.42 -21.20
C LEU A 759 -19.80 40.31 -20.41
N ALA A 760 -20.22 41.52 -20.02
CA ALA A 760 -19.40 42.39 -19.19
C ALA A 760 -19.04 41.77 -17.83
N VAL A 761 -20.02 41.14 -17.19
CA VAL A 761 -19.75 40.38 -15.95
C VAL A 761 -18.86 39.19 -16.21
N GLN A 762 -18.99 38.50 -17.31
CA GLN A 762 -18.08 37.40 -17.68
C GLN A 762 -16.63 37.88 -17.82
N GLU A 763 -16.40 39.04 -18.44
CA GLU A 763 -15.07 39.65 -18.53
C GLU A 763 -14.51 40.04 -17.15
N GLU A 764 -15.37 40.59 -16.25
CA GLU A 764 -15.00 40.88 -14.86
C GLU A 764 -14.56 39.61 -14.14
N LEU A 765 -15.30 38.51 -14.29
CA LEU A 765 -15.00 37.25 -13.69
C LEU A 765 -13.70 36.63 -14.24
N GLN A 766 -13.45 36.73 -15.54
CA GLN A 766 -12.20 36.27 -16.16
C GLN A 766 -10.99 37.04 -15.64
N ALA A 767 -11.10 38.31 -15.36
CA ALA A 767 -10.03 39.11 -14.76
C ALA A 767 -9.81 38.81 -13.29
N LEU A 768 -10.87 38.46 -12.55
CA LEU A 768 -10.80 38.18 -11.11
C LEU A 768 -10.29 36.75 -10.80
N ALA A 769 -10.65 35.79 -11.63
CA ALA A 769 -10.38 34.39 -11.40
C ALA A 769 -8.89 34.05 -11.16
N PRO A 770 -7.90 34.57 -11.93
CA PRO A 770 -6.48 34.27 -11.68
C PRO A 770 -5.98 34.81 -10.32
N LEU A 771 -6.71 35.76 -9.74
CA LEU A 771 -6.33 36.41 -8.47
C LEU A 771 -6.90 35.72 -7.23
N VAL A 772 -7.74 34.69 -7.42
CA VAL A 772 -8.36 33.94 -6.32
C VAL A 772 -7.36 33.04 -5.60
N THR A 773 -6.44 32.45 -6.35
CA THR A 773 -5.44 31.54 -5.80
C THR A 773 -4.15 32.28 -5.56
N MET A 774 -3.75 32.35 -4.29
CA MET A 774 -2.51 32.98 -3.87
C MET A 774 -1.47 31.93 -3.51
N ARG A 775 -0.25 32.10 -4.04
CA ARG A 775 0.90 31.32 -3.63
C ARG A 775 1.27 31.64 -2.18
N LYS A 776 1.43 30.59 -1.35
CA LYS A 776 1.87 30.71 0.03
C LYS A 776 3.02 29.76 0.31
N GLU A 777 4.07 30.26 0.93
CA GLU A 777 5.16 29.43 1.44
C GLU A 777 4.79 28.89 2.82
N MET A 778 4.92 27.57 2.98
CA MET A 778 4.89 26.93 4.28
C MET A 778 6.33 26.81 4.81
N PRO A 779 6.58 27.24 6.06
CA PRO A 779 7.91 27.21 6.63
C PRO A 779 8.38 25.76 6.84
N ALA A 780 9.70 25.60 6.89
CA ALA A 780 10.29 24.34 7.34
C ALA A 780 9.84 24.01 8.78
N ARG A 781 9.66 22.73 9.05
CA ARG A 781 9.18 22.25 10.36
C ARG A 781 9.96 21.04 10.86
N ALA A 782 10.04 20.93 12.17
CA ALA A 782 10.56 19.77 12.87
C ALA A 782 9.53 19.27 13.91
N ILE A 783 9.25 17.99 13.91
CA ILE A 783 8.33 17.33 14.84
C ILE A 783 9.11 16.30 15.64
N LEU A 784 9.09 16.43 16.96
CA LEU A 784 9.74 15.52 17.88
C LEU A 784 8.71 14.61 18.54
N ASN A 785 8.92 13.30 18.42
CA ASN A 785 8.12 12.27 19.05
C ASN A 785 8.98 11.51 20.09
N LEU A 786 8.37 11.05 21.16
CA LEU A 786 9.05 10.32 22.24
C LEU A 786 8.20 9.14 22.67
N GLY A 787 8.83 8.00 22.91
CA GLY A 787 8.15 6.84 23.45
C GLY A 787 9.05 6.01 24.37
N GLY A 788 8.42 5.10 25.08
CA GLY A 788 9.12 4.15 25.94
C GLY A 788 8.24 3.00 26.37
N GLU A 789 8.86 1.88 26.66
CA GLU A 789 8.22 0.63 27.09
C GLU A 789 8.93 0.08 28.33
N TYR A 790 8.15 -0.38 29.30
CA TYR A 790 8.64 -1.06 30.49
C TYR A 790 8.00 -2.43 30.65
N THR A 791 8.82 -3.49 30.66
CA THR A 791 8.35 -4.87 30.72
C THR A 791 8.50 -5.46 32.11
N ILE A 792 7.42 -6.07 32.61
CA ILE A 792 7.32 -6.73 33.92
C ILE A 792 6.75 -8.13 33.73
N GLY A 793 7.60 -9.14 33.71
CA GLY A 793 7.17 -10.52 33.42
C GLY A 793 6.49 -10.59 32.03
N PRO A 794 5.25 -11.09 31.93
CA PRO A 794 4.52 -11.17 30.66
C PRO A 794 3.88 -9.84 30.24
N ALA A 795 3.86 -8.82 31.10
CA ALA A 795 3.21 -7.54 30.85
C ALA A 795 4.20 -6.47 30.39
N THR A 796 3.77 -5.60 29.48
CA THR A 796 4.51 -4.43 29.00
C THR A 796 3.63 -3.18 29.11
N ILE A 797 4.11 -2.15 29.77
CA ILE A 797 3.47 -0.83 29.83
C ILE A 797 4.22 0.07 28.85
N GLY A 798 3.49 0.75 27.96
CA GLY A 798 4.05 1.66 26.97
C GLY A 798 3.46 3.07 27.09
N LEU A 799 4.25 4.08 26.72
CA LEU A 799 3.83 5.45 26.56
C LEU A 799 4.40 5.99 25.26
N ASN A 800 3.57 6.54 24.40
CA ASN A 800 3.96 7.25 23.19
C ASN A 800 3.42 8.66 23.20
N ILE A 801 4.27 9.64 22.89
CA ILE A 801 3.94 11.05 22.78
C ILE A 801 4.37 11.53 21.40
N HIS A 802 3.41 11.94 20.61
CA HIS A 802 3.67 12.54 19.29
C HIS A 802 3.62 14.06 19.41
N ASN A 803 4.48 14.73 18.60
CA ASN A 803 4.59 16.18 18.61
C ASN A 803 4.82 16.73 20.03
N LEU A 804 5.87 16.22 20.69
CA LEU A 804 6.20 16.54 22.10
C LEU A 804 6.25 18.06 22.37
N LEU A 805 6.76 18.83 21.41
CA LEU A 805 6.89 20.28 21.53
C LEU A 805 5.56 21.03 21.29
N GLY A 806 4.51 20.35 20.81
CA GLY A 806 3.21 20.96 20.50
C GLY A 806 3.25 21.93 19.32
N THR A 807 4.15 21.71 18.36
CA THR A 807 4.27 22.54 17.15
C THR A 807 2.95 22.56 16.40
N ARG A 808 2.39 23.76 16.15
CA ARG A 808 1.23 23.95 15.29
C ARG A 808 1.69 24.14 13.86
N TYR A 809 1.16 23.35 12.95
CA TYR A 809 1.53 23.42 11.54
C TYR A 809 0.36 23.02 10.65
N ASN A 810 0.42 23.47 9.42
CA ASN A 810 -0.53 23.08 8.39
C ASN A 810 0.13 22.09 7.43
N ARG A 811 -0.69 21.27 6.79
CA ARG A 811 -0.30 20.44 5.65
C ARG A 811 -1.07 20.95 4.43
N SER A 812 -0.46 20.87 3.29
CA SER A 812 -1.10 21.17 2.02
C SER A 812 -1.49 19.87 1.31
N GLY A 813 -2.57 19.92 0.56
CA GLY A 813 -3.10 18.79 -0.19
C GLY A 813 -3.47 19.18 -1.63
N MET A 814 -4.33 18.38 -2.23
CA MET A 814 -4.88 18.65 -3.58
C MET A 814 -5.77 19.89 -3.62
N ASN A 815 -6.26 20.35 -2.49
CA ASN A 815 -7.07 21.55 -2.40
C ASN A 815 -6.21 22.79 -2.17
N THR A 816 -6.74 23.94 -2.53
CA THR A 816 -6.05 25.22 -2.45
C THR A 816 -5.89 25.76 -1.03
N ASN A 817 -6.41 25.07 -0.02
CA ASN A 817 -6.34 25.51 1.37
C ASN A 817 -5.37 24.72 2.21
N LEU A 818 -4.79 25.40 3.19
CA LEU A 818 -3.89 24.79 4.17
C LEU A 818 -4.72 24.10 5.25
N ILE A 819 -4.44 22.82 5.49
CA ILE A 819 -5.18 22.00 6.46
C ILE A 819 -4.38 21.91 7.77
N PRO A 820 -4.92 22.46 8.87
CA PRO A 820 -4.27 22.38 10.17
C PRO A 820 -4.15 20.94 10.64
N GLN A 821 -3.04 20.64 11.28
CA GLN A 821 -2.73 19.31 11.78
C GLN A 821 -2.93 19.25 13.29
N GLN A 822 -3.16 18.02 13.80
CA GLN A 822 -3.28 17.76 15.22
C GLN A 822 -2.03 18.26 15.98
N GLY A 823 -2.25 18.78 17.18
CA GLY A 823 -1.23 19.17 18.11
C GLY A 823 -0.56 17.97 18.78
N ARG A 824 -0.27 18.12 20.10
CA ARG A 824 0.31 17.05 20.90
C ARG A 824 -0.73 16.00 21.24
N TRP A 825 -0.41 14.73 20.98
CA TRP A 825 -1.21 13.61 21.46
C TRP A 825 -0.32 12.59 22.19
N PHE A 826 -0.93 11.82 23.08
CA PHE A 826 -0.27 10.72 23.77
C PHE A 826 -1.15 9.48 23.82
N LEU A 827 -0.52 8.34 23.95
CA LEU A 827 -1.15 7.04 24.05
C LEU A 827 -0.43 6.20 25.12
N ILE A 828 -1.16 5.74 26.13
CA ILE A 828 -0.67 4.80 27.14
C ILE A 828 -1.18 3.41 26.76
N SER A 829 -0.33 2.40 26.81
CA SER A 829 -0.68 1.03 26.46
C SER A 829 -0.29 0.03 27.53
N LEU A 830 -1.07 -1.04 27.62
CA LEU A 830 -0.79 -2.24 28.41
C LEU A 830 -0.86 -3.44 27.47
N GLY A 831 0.27 -4.14 27.33
CA GLY A 831 0.38 -5.38 26.58
C GLY A 831 0.62 -6.57 27.49
N ILE A 832 0.18 -7.75 27.07
CA ILE A 832 0.44 -9.04 27.69
C ILE A 832 0.84 -10.06 26.62
N LYS A 833 1.80 -10.91 26.96
CA LYS A 833 2.24 -12.03 26.13
C LYS A 833 2.26 -13.31 26.97
N ILE A 834 1.50 -14.34 26.54
CA ILE A 834 1.33 -15.63 27.24
C ILE A 834 1.65 -16.77 26.30
#